data_2c661d21128694e306a2a814398a71a5
#
_entry.id   2c661d21128694e306a2a814398a71a5
#
_cell.length_a   1.000
_cell.length_b   1.000
_cell.length_c   1.000
_cell.angle_alpha   90.00
_cell.angle_beta   90.00
_cell.angle_gamma   90.00
#
_symmetry.space_group_name_H-M   'P 1'
#
loop_
_entity.id
_entity.type
_entity.pdbx_description
1 polymer ?
#
loop_
_entity_poly.entity_id
_entity_poly.type
_entity_poly.pdbx_seq_one_letter_code
_entity_poly.pdbx_strand_id
1 'polypeptide(L)'
;MEHKYYKRTLVTAALPYANGGVHIGHLAGVYVPADIYVRYLRLKGDDVVFIGGSDEHGVPITIRAKKEGVTPQDICDRYHKLIKRSFEDFGISFDIYSRTTSKTHQKLASDFFRKLYDEGKLIEKETEQYYDEEAHQFLADRYIVGECPHCHNPHAYGDQCEKCGSDLSPMELINPHSTISGSKPVVRKTKNWYLPLNEYQEWLKKWILEGHKEWRPNVYGQCKSWLDMDLQPRAMTRDLDWGIPVPVEGAEGKVLYVWFDAPIGYISNTKELCDSQPERWGSWEKWWKDPETRLVHFIGKDNIVFHCIIFPTMLKIHGGYILPDNVPANEFLNLENDKISTSRNWAVWLHEYLRDFPGKQDVLRYVLTANAPETKDNNFTWKDFQERNNSELVAIYGNFVNRALQLTKKYWGGVVPACGTLQDVDKQAVEDFKDVKERVEQYLNNFKFREAQKEAMNLARIGNKYITECEPWKVWKTDPKRVETILYISLQLVANLSIAFEPFLPNSSKRLREMIGLDKFNWSELGNTDLLKPGNQLNEPSLLFEKIDDDAIQHQLDKLAATKQANEAAQAAQAFEPKPIKPVIDFSDFEKIDIRVGHIKDCQKVKKSNKLLQFTIDDGTGTDRTILSGIAKSYEPAQLIGKDVLFVANLAPRKMMGIESQGMILSAVNYDDTLHVTTTQEPVKPGSEVG
;
A
#
# COMPACT_ATOMS: atom_id res chain seq x y z
N MET A 1 21.55 24.58 -2.11
CA MET A 1 20.79 24.71 -0.84
C MET A 1 21.75 24.45 0.30
N GLU A 2 21.83 25.35 1.28
CA GLU A 2 22.56 25.06 2.51
C GLU A 2 21.95 23.81 3.14
N HIS A 3 22.76 22.79 3.41
CA HIS A 3 22.32 21.61 4.15
C HIS A 3 21.90 22.05 5.54
N LYS A 4 20.58 22.08 5.79
CA LYS A 4 20.05 22.35 7.12
C LYS A 4 20.54 21.27 8.07
N TYR A 5 21.28 21.65 9.07
CA TYR A 5 21.77 20.73 10.10
C TYR A 5 20.65 20.49 11.11
N TYR A 6 20.31 19.23 11.36
CA TYR A 6 19.36 18.84 12.40
C TYR A 6 20.09 18.12 13.53
N LYS A 7 19.68 18.38 14.76
CA LYS A 7 20.24 17.70 15.95
C LYS A 7 19.64 16.32 16.16
N ARG A 8 18.39 16.12 15.70
CA ARG A 8 17.63 14.88 15.89
C ARG A 8 16.64 14.64 14.76
N THR A 9 16.16 13.41 14.67
CA THR A 9 15.17 13.03 13.65
C THR A 9 13.96 12.35 14.30
N LEU A 10 12.79 12.86 14.00
CA LEU A 10 11.50 12.23 14.29
C LEU A 10 11.01 11.50 13.05
N VAL A 11 10.90 10.18 13.12
CA VAL A 11 10.38 9.34 12.05
C VAL A 11 9.02 8.79 12.45
N THR A 12 8.05 8.92 11.57
CA THR A 12 6.72 8.33 11.73
C THR A 12 6.40 7.39 10.59
N ALA A 13 5.60 6.37 10.86
CA ALA A 13 5.02 5.48 9.85
C ALA A 13 3.50 5.62 9.86
N ALA A 14 2.87 5.62 8.69
CA ALA A 14 1.41 5.73 8.58
C ALA A 14 0.72 4.72 9.50
N LEU A 15 -0.29 5.20 10.23
CA LEU A 15 -1.05 4.37 11.17
C LEU A 15 -1.98 3.42 10.41
N PRO A 16 -1.85 2.09 10.57
CA PRO A 16 -2.77 1.15 9.93
C PRO A 16 -4.11 1.16 10.65
N TYR A 17 -5.20 0.98 9.90
CA TYR A 17 -6.53 0.79 10.49
C TYR A 17 -6.60 -0.49 11.32
N ALA A 18 -7.12 -0.40 12.55
CA ALA A 18 -7.32 -1.55 13.43
C ALA A 18 -8.61 -2.32 13.10
N ASN A 19 -8.79 -2.67 11.83
CA ASN A 19 -9.92 -3.49 11.35
C ASN A 19 -9.47 -4.77 10.61
N GLY A 20 -8.17 -5.03 10.59
CA GLY A 20 -7.54 -6.18 9.94
C GLY A 20 -6.09 -6.32 10.33
N GLY A 21 -5.44 -7.43 9.91
CA GLY A 21 -4.00 -7.60 10.05
C GLY A 21 -3.22 -6.70 9.07
N VAL A 22 -1.90 -6.63 9.27
CA VAL A 22 -1.00 -6.05 8.26
C VAL A 22 -0.53 -7.11 7.28
N HIS A 23 -0.31 -6.70 6.03
CA HIS A 23 0.14 -7.57 4.94
C HIS A 23 1.40 -7.03 4.27
N ILE A 24 1.99 -7.82 3.37
CA ILE A 24 3.26 -7.48 2.69
C ILE A 24 3.23 -6.14 1.95
N GLY A 25 2.07 -5.69 1.44
CA GLY A 25 1.91 -4.37 0.83
C GLY A 25 2.15 -3.24 1.82
N HIS A 26 1.62 -3.34 3.05
CA HIS A 26 1.89 -2.40 4.12
C HIS A 26 3.38 -2.40 4.50
N LEU A 27 3.99 -3.59 4.60
CA LEU A 27 5.40 -3.74 4.95
C LEU A 27 6.31 -3.09 3.91
N ALA A 28 6.13 -3.42 2.63
CA ALA A 28 6.94 -2.87 1.54
C ALA A 28 6.68 -1.38 1.31
N GLY A 29 5.43 -0.94 1.49
CA GLY A 29 5.03 0.45 1.29
C GLY A 29 5.54 1.40 2.36
N VAL A 30 5.55 0.97 3.62
CA VAL A 30 5.73 1.86 4.77
C VAL A 30 6.74 1.34 5.79
N TYR A 31 6.50 0.15 6.39
CA TYR A 31 7.15 -0.20 7.66
C TYR A 31 8.57 -0.70 7.50
N VAL A 32 8.86 -1.49 6.46
CA VAL A 32 10.24 -1.95 6.19
C VAL A 32 11.15 -0.79 5.79
N PRO A 33 10.80 0.11 4.84
CA PRO A 33 11.64 1.25 4.51
C PRO A 33 11.84 2.21 5.68
N ALA A 34 10.80 2.45 6.50
CA ALA A 34 10.92 3.28 7.69
C ALA A 34 11.91 2.68 8.72
N ASP A 35 11.78 1.38 9.00
CA ASP A 35 12.66 0.67 9.94
C ASP A 35 14.10 0.60 9.44
N ILE A 36 14.33 0.40 8.14
CA ILE A 36 15.68 0.45 7.55
C ILE A 36 16.31 1.83 7.80
N TYR A 37 15.56 2.90 7.53
CA TYR A 37 16.04 4.26 7.71
C TYR A 37 16.36 4.57 9.17
N VAL A 38 15.50 4.19 10.10
CA VAL A 38 15.69 4.39 11.53
C VAL A 38 16.90 3.59 12.04
N ARG A 39 17.05 2.32 11.66
CA ARG A 39 18.20 1.50 12.03
C ARG A 39 19.51 2.08 11.51
N TYR A 40 19.52 2.57 10.28
CA TYR A 40 20.67 3.29 9.73
C TYR A 40 21.04 4.52 10.57
N LEU A 41 20.07 5.38 10.90
CA LEU A 41 20.33 6.57 11.72
C LEU A 41 20.84 6.20 13.12
N ARG A 42 20.25 5.19 13.76
CA ARG A 42 20.71 4.70 15.08
C ARG A 42 22.14 4.14 15.02
N LEU A 43 22.43 3.37 13.98
CA LEU A 43 23.78 2.80 13.78
C LEU A 43 24.82 3.88 13.50
N LYS A 44 24.41 5.00 12.92
CA LYS A 44 25.22 6.19 12.72
C LYS A 44 25.46 6.99 14.01
N GLY A 45 24.65 6.75 15.04
CA GLY A 45 24.70 7.46 16.33
C GLY A 45 23.81 8.72 16.38
N ASP A 46 22.93 8.90 15.43
CA ASP A 46 21.99 10.03 15.40
C ASP A 46 20.91 9.88 16.50
N ASP A 47 20.48 11.01 17.08
CA ASP A 47 19.34 11.06 18.02
C ASP A 47 18.04 10.90 17.19
N VAL A 48 17.40 9.72 17.27
CA VAL A 48 16.23 9.37 16.47
C VAL A 48 15.14 8.70 17.29
N VAL A 49 13.89 9.10 17.06
CA VAL A 49 12.70 8.45 17.60
C VAL A 49 11.84 7.92 16.48
N PHE A 50 11.30 6.72 16.64
CA PHE A 50 10.44 6.04 15.67
C PHE A 50 9.05 5.79 16.24
N ILE A 51 8.06 6.48 15.71
CA ILE A 51 6.68 6.51 16.21
C ILE A 51 5.78 5.69 15.28
N GLY A 52 5.04 4.76 15.89
CA GLY A 52 3.97 4.00 15.26
C GLY A 52 2.71 3.94 16.13
N GLY A 53 1.66 3.39 15.58
CA GLY A 53 0.38 3.19 16.28
C GLY A 53 -0.69 2.68 15.34
N SER A 54 -1.89 2.41 15.88
CA SER A 54 -3.09 2.03 15.12
C SER A 54 -4.05 3.21 14.99
N ASP A 55 -4.61 3.37 13.80
CA ASP A 55 -5.81 4.19 13.58
C ASP A 55 -7.04 3.37 13.93
N GLU A 56 -7.82 3.85 14.90
CA GLU A 56 -8.92 3.10 15.53
C GLU A 56 -10.28 3.80 15.40
N HIS A 57 -10.34 4.85 14.61
CA HIS A 57 -11.59 5.55 14.32
C HIS A 57 -12.01 5.37 12.86
N GLY A 58 -13.27 5.70 12.56
CA GLY A 58 -13.81 5.69 11.20
C GLY A 58 -14.73 4.51 10.88
N VAL A 59 -15.45 4.70 9.79
CA VAL A 59 -16.55 3.84 9.30
C VAL A 59 -16.16 2.37 9.07
N PRO A 60 -14.97 2.01 8.53
CA PRO A 60 -14.64 0.61 8.31
C PRO A 60 -14.63 -0.25 9.58
N ILE A 61 -14.32 0.33 10.73
CA ILE A 61 -14.33 -0.36 12.02
C ILE A 61 -15.76 -0.64 12.48
N THR A 62 -16.63 0.36 12.37
CA THR A 62 -18.04 0.21 12.74
C THR A 62 -18.80 -0.76 11.85
N ILE A 63 -18.53 -0.76 10.54
CA ILE A 63 -19.08 -1.76 9.61
C ILE A 63 -18.66 -3.16 10.03
N ARG A 64 -17.38 -3.37 10.34
CA ARG A 64 -16.88 -4.65 10.78
C ARG A 64 -17.47 -5.09 12.12
N ALA A 65 -17.57 -4.18 13.08
CA ALA A 65 -18.19 -4.44 14.39
C ALA A 65 -19.66 -4.90 14.23
N LYS A 66 -20.44 -4.20 13.41
CA LYS A 66 -21.83 -4.57 13.09
C LYS A 66 -21.90 -5.96 12.45
N LYS A 67 -21.02 -6.26 11.48
CA LYS A 67 -20.98 -7.56 10.80
C LYS A 67 -20.65 -8.72 11.76
N GLU A 68 -19.78 -8.47 12.74
CA GLU A 68 -19.34 -9.48 13.70
C GLU A 68 -20.20 -9.51 14.98
N GLY A 69 -21.16 -8.58 15.16
CA GLY A 69 -22.03 -8.49 16.34
C GLY A 69 -21.30 -8.11 17.63
N VAL A 70 -20.23 -7.32 17.52
CA VAL A 70 -19.39 -6.85 18.63
C VAL A 70 -19.30 -5.33 18.65
N THR A 71 -18.68 -4.73 19.67
CA THR A 71 -18.46 -3.28 19.71
C THR A 71 -17.28 -2.86 18.83
N PRO A 72 -17.23 -1.61 18.34
CA PRO A 72 -16.06 -1.05 17.66
C PRO A 72 -14.78 -1.16 18.49
N GLN A 73 -14.87 -1.00 19.82
CA GLN A 73 -13.73 -1.14 20.74
C GLN A 73 -13.17 -2.56 20.74
N ASP A 74 -14.04 -3.61 20.71
CA ASP A 74 -13.58 -5.01 20.65
C ASP A 74 -12.78 -5.29 19.37
N ILE A 75 -13.21 -4.71 18.24
CA ILE A 75 -12.48 -4.78 16.95
C ILE A 75 -11.11 -4.12 17.11
N CYS A 76 -11.06 -2.89 17.62
CA CYS A 76 -9.83 -2.14 17.82
C CYS A 76 -8.85 -2.88 18.72
N ASP A 77 -9.30 -3.38 19.86
CA ASP A 77 -8.47 -4.09 20.84
C ASP A 77 -7.86 -5.36 20.27
N ARG A 78 -8.64 -6.12 19.51
CA ARG A 78 -8.19 -7.33 18.82
C ARG A 78 -7.11 -7.04 17.80
N TYR A 79 -7.38 -6.09 16.89
CA TYR A 79 -6.47 -5.82 15.78
C TYR A 79 -5.26 -4.98 16.18
N HIS A 80 -5.41 -4.05 17.11
CA HIS A 80 -4.25 -3.37 17.70
C HIS A 80 -3.25 -4.38 18.28
N LYS A 81 -3.74 -5.32 19.10
CA LYS A 81 -2.89 -6.38 19.70
C LYS A 81 -2.24 -7.27 18.65
N LEU A 82 -3.00 -7.68 17.62
CA LEU A 82 -2.48 -8.50 16.51
C LEU A 82 -1.39 -7.78 15.73
N ILE A 83 -1.65 -6.54 15.34
CA ILE A 83 -0.72 -5.73 14.54
C ILE A 83 0.55 -5.44 15.32
N LYS A 84 0.41 -4.97 16.56
CA LYS A 84 1.55 -4.66 17.45
C LYS A 84 2.47 -5.86 17.60
N ARG A 85 1.90 -7.02 17.98
CA ARG A 85 2.66 -8.27 18.13
C ARG A 85 3.32 -8.70 16.81
N SER A 86 2.60 -8.57 15.68
CA SER A 86 3.16 -8.92 14.37
C SER A 86 4.38 -8.07 14.01
N PHE A 87 4.36 -6.77 14.33
CA PHE A 87 5.51 -5.89 14.13
C PHE A 87 6.66 -6.24 15.07
N GLU A 88 6.39 -6.51 16.34
CA GLU A 88 7.39 -6.95 17.31
C GLU A 88 8.06 -8.25 16.87
N ASP A 89 7.28 -9.27 16.51
CA ASP A 89 7.77 -10.58 16.05
C ASP A 89 8.54 -10.48 14.70
N PHE A 90 8.18 -9.52 13.86
CA PHE A 90 8.89 -9.24 12.60
C PHE A 90 10.14 -8.40 12.78
N GLY A 91 10.27 -7.72 13.91
CA GLY A 91 11.42 -6.90 14.26
C GLY A 91 11.36 -5.46 13.71
N ILE A 92 10.16 -4.87 13.56
CA ILE A 92 10.04 -3.41 13.35
C ILE A 92 10.36 -2.70 14.66
N SER A 93 11.34 -1.80 14.63
CA SER A 93 11.97 -1.25 15.84
C SER A 93 11.33 0.06 16.33
N PHE A 94 10.00 0.12 16.41
CA PHE A 94 9.31 1.27 17.00
C PHE A 94 9.78 1.55 18.44
N ASP A 95 9.96 2.82 18.78
CA ASP A 95 10.17 3.23 20.17
C ASP A 95 8.84 3.22 20.95
N ILE A 96 7.74 3.49 20.26
CA ILE A 96 6.38 3.29 20.74
C ILE A 96 5.45 2.86 19.60
N TYR A 97 4.55 1.91 19.91
CA TYR A 97 3.41 1.58 19.08
C TYR A 97 2.13 1.76 19.92
N SER A 98 1.45 2.91 19.77
CA SER A 98 0.26 3.27 20.54
C SER A 98 -1.01 3.24 19.68
N ARG A 99 -2.04 4.03 20.02
CA ARG A 99 -3.38 3.93 19.40
C ARG A 99 -4.17 5.23 19.52
N THR A 100 -5.06 5.50 18.56
CA THR A 100 -5.89 6.73 18.57
C THR A 100 -7.06 6.66 19.58
N THR A 101 -7.42 5.51 20.14
CA THR A 101 -8.37 5.40 21.24
C THR A 101 -7.75 5.64 22.62
N SER A 102 -6.45 5.95 22.71
CA SER A 102 -5.82 6.27 23.99
C SER A 102 -6.36 7.57 24.58
N LYS A 103 -6.39 7.65 25.93
CA LYS A 103 -6.85 8.87 26.63
C LYS A 103 -6.01 10.10 26.31
N THR A 104 -4.69 9.90 26.13
CA THR A 104 -3.77 10.97 25.75
C THR A 104 -4.12 11.51 24.38
N HIS A 105 -4.39 10.63 23.42
CA HIS A 105 -4.78 11.03 22.08
C HIS A 105 -6.12 11.77 22.07
N GLN A 106 -7.15 11.20 22.69
CA GLN A 106 -8.48 11.82 22.76
C GLN A 106 -8.41 13.24 23.33
N LYS A 107 -7.63 13.41 24.41
CA LYS A 107 -7.44 14.74 25.02
C LYS A 107 -6.72 15.69 24.06
N LEU A 108 -5.60 15.25 23.47
CA LEU A 108 -4.77 16.09 22.62
C LEU A 108 -5.52 16.51 21.33
N ALA A 109 -6.24 15.59 20.69
CA ALA A 109 -7.02 15.89 19.49
C ALA A 109 -8.19 16.83 19.80
N SER A 110 -8.86 16.64 20.94
CA SER A 110 -9.90 17.57 21.43
C SER A 110 -9.33 18.95 21.70
N ASP A 111 -8.19 19.05 22.40
CA ASP A 111 -7.54 20.32 22.70
C ASP A 111 -7.05 21.01 21.41
N PHE A 112 -6.56 20.24 20.45
CA PHE A 112 -6.13 20.76 19.14
C PHE A 112 -7.31 21.36 18.36
N PHE A 113 -8.44 20.65 18.27
CA PHE A 113 -9.65 21.16 17.62
C PHE A 113 -10.19 22.39 18.33
N ARG A 114 -10.31 22.35 19.67
CA ARG A 114 -10.83 23.47 20.48
C ARG A 114 -10.02 24.74 20.27
N LYS A 115 -8.69 24.64 20.24
CA LYS A 115 -7.84 25.80 19.97
C LYS A 115 -8.14 26.43 18.61
N LEU A 116 -8.27 25.60 17.54
CA LEU A 116 -8.61 26.13 16.21
C LEU A 116 -10.01 26.79 16.21
N TYR A 117 -10.95 26.21 16.93
CA TYR A 117 -12.30 26.76 17.07
C TYR A 117 -12.30 28.09 17.83
N ASP A 118 -11.69 28.14 19.00
CA ASP A 118 -11.65 29.34 19.87
C ASP A 118 -10.93 30.51 19.20
N GLU A 119 -9.91 30.22 18.36
CA GLU A 119 -9.18 31.22 17.56
C GLU A 119 -9.92 31.61 16.26
N GLY A 120 -11.12 31.09 16.00
CA GLY A 120 -11.87 31.37 14.77
C GLY A 120 -11.21 30.89 13.49
N LYS A 121 -10.41 29.83 13.55
CA LYS A 121 -9.64 29.25 12.42
C LYS A 121 -10.41 28.21 11.62
N LEU A 122 -11.59 27.81 12.06
CA LEU A 122 -12.47 26.88 11.39
C LEU A 122 -13.69 27.60 10.80
N ILE A 123 -14.11 27.17 9.63
CA ILE A 123 -15.34 27.68 9.01
C ILE A 123 -16.50 26.80 9.48
N GLU A 124 -17.48 27.41 10.14
CA GLU A 124 -18.75 26.74 10.46
C GLU A 124 -19.70 26.86 9.26
N LYS A 125 -20.19 25.72 8.77
CA LYS A 125 -21.05 25.68 7.59
C LYS A 125 -22.15 24.64 7.74
N GLU A 126 -23.39 25.05 7.48
CA GLU A 126 -24.51 24.12 7.27
C GLU A 126 -24.49 23.63 5.83
N THR A 127 -24.56 22.30 5.64
CA THR A 127 -24.59 21.64 4.35
C THR A 127 -25.67 20.57 4.32
N GLU A 128 -26.09 20.20 3.13
CA GLU A 128 -26.98 19.07 2.92
C GLU A 128 -26.19 17.78 2.83
N GLN A 129 -26.68 16.73 3.53
CA GLN A 129 -26.10 15.38 3.50
C GLN A 129 -27.20 14.33 3.44
N TYR A 130 -26.87 13.16 2.96
CA TYR A 130 -27.77 12.02 2.95
C TYR A 130 -27.99 11.46 4.35
N TYR A 131 -29.25 11.17 4.67
CA TYR A 131 -29.71 10.61 5.92
C TYR A 131 -30.54 9.36 5.65
N ASP A 132 -30.26 8.30 6.39
CA ASP A 132 -31.00 7.05 6.38
C ASP A 132 -32.13 7.12 7.43
N GLU A 133 -33.38 7.13 6.99
CA GLU A 133 -34.53 7.22 7.89
C GLU A 133 -34.80 5.92 8.63
N GLU A 134 -34.41 4.75 8.06
CA GLU A 134 -34.55 3.45 8.71
C GLU A 134 -33.48 3.22 9.77
N ALA A 135 -32.24 3.59 9.46
CA ALA A 135 -31.12 3.47 10.40
C ALA A 135 -30.98 4.66 11.35
N HIS A 136 -31.78 5.74 11.16
CA HIS A 136 -31.77 6.96 11.94
C HIS A 136 -30.41 7.64 12.05
N GLN A 137 -29.63 7.64 10.96
CA GLN A 137 -28.29 8.26 10.96
C GLN A 137 -27.93 8.91 9.63
N PHE A 138 -27.01 9.88 9.66
CA PHE A 138 -26.38 10.42 8.45
C PHE A 138 -25.48 9.39 7.78
N LEU A 139 -25.43 9.43 6.44
CA LEU A 139 -24.64 8.53 5.62
C LEU A 139 -23.35 9.22 5.17
N ALA A 140 -22.31 9.13 5.99
CA ALA A 140 -20.99 9.63 5.67
C ALA A 140 -20.14 8.55 5.00
N ASP A 141 -19.28 8.96 4.09
CA ASP A 141 -18.19 8.16 3.55
C ASP A 141 -18.68 6.79 2.99
N ARG A 142 -18.32 5.67 3.64
CA ARG A 142 -18.65 4.31 3.21
C ARG A 142 -20.01 3.79 3.65
N TYR A 143 -20.79 4.60 4.35
CA TYR A 143 -22.19 4.27 4.65
C TYR A 143 -23.12 4.51 3.46
N ILE A 144 -22.62 5.12 2.39
CA ILE A 144 -23.38 5.36 1.17
C ILE A 144 -22.62 4.81 -0.04
N VAL A 145 -23.32 4.20 -0.94
CA VAL A 145 -22.80 3.65 -2.19
C VAL A 145 -23.72 4.03 -3.34
N GLY A 146 -23.14 4.27 -4.51
CA GLY A 146 -23.87 4.61 -5.73
C GLY A 146 -22.97 4.49 -6.95
N GLU A 147 -23.46 4.97 -8.10
CA GLU A 147 -22.69 4.98 -9.34
C GLU A 147 -21.74 6.19 -9.35
N CYS A 148 -20.47 5.94 -9.70
CA CYS A 148 -19.45 6.99 -9.82
C CYS A 148 -19.76 7.92 -11.02
N PRO A 149 -19.81 9.24 -10.84
CA PRO A 149 -20.07 10.17 -11.94
C PRO A 149 -18.95 10.21 -13.00
N HIS A 150 -17.72 9.77 -12.66
CA HIS A 150 -16.56 9.81 -13.54
C HIS A 150 -16.36 8.55 -14.38
N CYS A 151 -16.50 7.37 -13.77
CA CYS A 151 -16.19 6.10 -14.45
C CYS A 151 -17.36 5.12 -14.52
N HIS A 152 -18.55 5.53 -14.05
CA HIS A 152 -19.78 4.72 -14.03
C HIS A 152 -19.62 3.39 -13.28
N ASN A 153 -18.73 3.32 -12.29
CA ASN A 153 -18.66 2.20 -11.38
C ASN A 153 -19.94 2.18 -10.50
N PRO A 154 -20.78 1.14 -10.53
CA PRO A 154 -22.03 1.11 -9.77
C PRO A 154 -21.84 0.98 -8.26
N HIS A 155 -20.61 0.71 -7.81
CA HIS A 155 -20.26 0.49 -6.40
C HIS A 155 -19.19 1.50 -5.93
N ALA A 156 -19.36 2.78 -6.21
CA ALA A 156 -18.51 3.83 -5.68
C ALA A 156 -19.01 4.27 -4.30
N TYR A 157 -18.09 4.40 -3.35
CA TYR A 157 -18.40 4.95 -2.03
C TYR A 157 -18.44 6.48 -2.04
N GLY A 158 -19.04 7.05 -1.00
CA GLY A 158 -19.23 8.50 -0.91
C GLY A 158 -17.95 9.30 -0.63
N ASP A 159 -16.84 8.65 -0.30
CA ASP A 159 -15.53 9.27 -0.09
C ASP A 159 -14.61 9.11 -1.30
N GLN A 160 -14.66 7.96 -1.96
CA GLN A 160 -13.74 7.65 -3.07
C GLN A 160 -14.30 6.52 -3.95
N CYS A 161 -14.04 6.62 -5.25
CA CYS A 161 -14.28 5.51 -6.15
C CYS A 161 -13.07 4.55 -6.18
N GLU A 162 -13.24 3.33 -5.67
CA GLU A 162 -12.16 2.33 -5.64
C GLU A 162 -11.69 1.88 -7.03
N LYS A 163 -12.47 2.12 -8.09
CA LYS A 163 -12.14 1.73 -9.46
C LYS A 163 -11.25 2.76 -10.16
N CYS A 164 -11.63 4.04 -10.12
CA CYS A 164 -10.88 5.10 -10.82
C CYS A 164 -10.02 5.95 -9.87
N GLY A 165 -10.19 5.79 -8.55
CA GLY A 165 -9.41 6.53 -7.54
C GLY A 165 -9.84 7.98 -7.34
N SER A 166 -10.93 8.42 -7.98
CA SER A 166 -11.44 9.79 -7.82
C SER A 166 -11.96 10.01 -6.41
N ASP A 167 -11.61 11.14 -5.80
CA ASP A 167 -12.24 11.66 -4.58
C ASP A 167 -13.69 12.05 -4.92
N LEU A 168 -14.62 11.70 -4.06
CA LEU A 168 -16.06 11.90 -4.28
C LEU A 168 -16.69 12.56 -3.04
N SER A 169 -17.74 13.33 -3.29
CA SER A 169 -18.72 13.68 -2.26
C SER A 169 -19.91 12.72 -2.33
N PRO A 170 -20.50 12.32 -1.20
CA PRO A 170 -21.73 11.52 -1.21
C PRO A 170 -22.83 12.08 -2.12
N MET A 171 -22.93 13.40 -2.21
CA MET A 171 -23.95 14.11 -3.02
C MET A 171 -23.71 14.00 -4.54
N GLU A 172 -22.51 13.60 -4.98
CA GLU A 172 -22.18 13.43 -6.40
C GLU A 172 -22.54 12.03 -6.92
N LEU A 173 -22.79 11.06 -6.03
CA LEU A 173 -23.15 9.72 -6.43
C LEU A 173 -24.46 9.68 -7.20
N ILE A 174 -24.48 8.91 -8.28
CA ILE A 174 -25.69 8.66 -9.06
C ILE A 174 -26.42 7.46 -8.44
N ASN A 175 -27.73 7.59 -8.22
CA ASN A 175 -28.56 6.57 -7.57
C ASN A 175 -28.01 6.06 -6.22
N PRO A 176 -27.74 6.95 -5.25
CA PRO A 176 -27.18 6.56 -3.97
C PRO A 176 -28.15 5.73 -3.14
N HIS A 177 -27.60 4.77 -2.37
CA HIS A 177 -28.35 3.99 -1.38
C HIS A 177 -27.49 3.72 -0.14
N SER A 178 -28.16 3.51 0.98
CA SER A 178 -27.52 3.20 2.26
C SER A 178 -26.89 1.82 2.24
N THR A 179 -25.65 1.70 2.71
CA THR A 179 -25.01 0.38 2.94
C THR A 179 -25.48 -0.27 4.23
N ILE A 180 -26.26 0.45 5.05
CA ILE A 180 -26.76 -0.02 6.34
C ILE A 180 -28.12 -0.70 6.20
N SER A 181 -29.08 0.00 5.61
CA SER A 181 -30.47 -0.48 5.45
C SER A 181 -30.77 -0.93 4.01
N GLY A 182 -29.96 -0.52 3.02
CA GLY A 182 -30.27 -0.68 1.60
C GLY A 182 -31.26 0.37 1.07
N SER A 183 -31.83 1.21 1.95
CA SER A 183 -32.86 2.20 1.59
C SER A 183 -32.30 3.35 0.75
N LYS A 184 -33.18 4.00 0.00
CA LYS A 184 -32.85 5.25 -0.68
C LYS A 184 -32.80 6.38 0.37
N PRO A 185 -31.66 7.08 0.52
CA PRO A 185 -31.53 8.11 1.54
C PRO A 185 -32.31 9.38 1.19
N VAL A 186 -32.64 10.15 2.23
CA VAL A 186 -33.20 11.51 2.12
C VAL A 186 -32.12 12.55 2.39
N VAL A 187 -32.31 13.76 1.86
CA VAL A 187 -31.38 14.87 2.12
C VAL A 187 -31.83 15.61 3.39
N ARG A 188 -30.88 15.79 4.33
CA ARG A 188 -31.08 16.60 5.54
C ARG A 188 -29.94 17.59 5.73
N LYS A 189 -30.22 18.71 6.37
CA LYS A 189 -29.20 19.68 6.72
C LYS A 189 -28.46 19.27 7.97
N THR A 190 -27.13 19.44 7.94
CA THR A 190 -26.25 19.24 9.09
C THR A 190 -25.16 20.30 9.11
N LYS A 191 -24.73 20.68 10.31
CA LYS A 191 -23.68 21.66 10.54
C LYS A 191 -22.37 20.95 10.80
N ASN A 192 -21.30 21.35 10.10
CA ASN A 192 -19.96 20.84 10.28
C ASN A 192 -18.91 21.96 10.28
N TRP A 193 -17.71 21.67 10.78
CA TRP A 193 -16.58 22.60 10.84
C TRP A 193 -15.54 22.21 9.80
N TYR A 194 -15.08 23.23 9.05
CA TYR A 194 -14.22 23.05 7.88
C TYR A 194 -12.86 23.71 8.09
N LEU A 195 -11.80 23.01 7.71
CA LEU A 195 -10.46 23.57 7.57
C LEU A 195 -10.41 24.42 6.29
N PRO A 196 -10.00 25.72 6.34
CA PRO A 196 -9.99 26.61 5.19
C PRO A 196 -8.76 26.39 4.30
N LEU A 197 -8.65 25.22 3.64
CA LEU A 197 -7.49 24.86 2.80
C LEU A 197 -7.23 25.87 1.68
N ASN A 198 -8.30 26.45 1.11
CA ASN A 198 -8.22 27.47 0.07
C ASN A 198 -7.44 28.72 0.51
N GLU A 199 -7.52 29.11 1.76
CA GLU A 199 -6.80 30.29 2.29
C GLU A 199 -5.29 30.02 2.43
N TYR A 200 -4.88 28.75 2.48
CA TYR A 200 -3.50 28.33 2.62
C TYR A 200 -2.87 27.83 1.30
N GLN A 201 -3.59 27.86 0.20
CA GLN A 201 -3.12 27.33 -1.10
C GLN A 201 -1.84 28.00 -1.57
N GLU A 202 -1.73 29.32 -1.51
CA GLU A 202 -0.51 30.03 -1.94
C GLU A 202 0.69 29.76 -1.02
N TRP A 203 0.44 29.62 0.29
CA TRP A 203 1.48 29.19 1.22
C TRP A 203 1.96 27.76 0.90
N LEU A 204 1.04 26.82 0.62
CA LEU A 204 1.36 25.44 0.26
C LEU A 204 2.14 25.40 -1.06
N LYS A 205 1.75 26.16 -2.07
CA LYS A 205 2.50 26.28 -3.35
C LYS A 205 3.94 26.72 -3.10
N LYS A 206 4.13 27.76 -2.33
CA LYS A 206 5.47 28.26 -2.00
C LYS A 206 6.26 27.24 -1.19
N TRP A 207 5.66 26.64 -0.15
CA TRP A 207 6.33 25.70 0.71
C TRP A 207 6.71 24.41 -0.03
N ILE A 208 5.79 23.81 -0.80
CA ILE A 208 6.02 22.53 -1.49
C ILE A 208 6.73 22.74 -2.83
N LEU A 209 6.15 23.55 -3.74
CA LEU A 209 6.63 23.59 -5.13
C LEU A 209 7.93 24.37 -5.30
N GLU A 210 8.21 25.32 -4.41
CA GLU A 210 9.48 26.04 -4.41
C GLU A 210 10.47 25.45 -3.39
N GLY A 211 10.00 25.01 -2.21
CA GLY A 211 10.80 24.60 -1.06
C GLY A 211 11.20 23.13 -1.05
N HIS A 212 10.44 22.24 -1.69
CA HIS A 212 10.64 20.78 -1.60
C HIS A 212 10.71 20.07 -2.96
N LYS A 213 11.49 20.63 -3.88
CA LYS A 213 11.73 20.01 -5.21
C LYS A 213 12.49 18.68 -5.14
N GLU A 214 13.15 18.41 -4.04
CA GLU A 214 13.88 17.17 -3.73
C GLU A 214 12.98 16.01 -3.31
N TRP A 215 11.71 16.26 -3.00
CA TRP A 215 10.78 15.19 -2.69
C TRP A 215 10.62 14.23 -3.86
N ARG A 216 10.25 12.99 -3.57
CA ARG A 216 10.06 11.99 -4.63
C ARG A 216 9.11 12.50 -5.72
N PRO A 217 9.35 12.16 -7.01
CA PRO A 217 8.55 12.67 -8.12
C PRO A 217 7.04 12.39 -8.00
N ASN A 218 6.65 11.23 -7.44
CA ASN A 218 5.24 10.91 -7.21
C ASN A 218 4.61 11.80 -6.14
N VAL A 219 5.32 12.08 -5.05
CA VAL A 219 4.85 12.97 -3.98
C VAL A 219 4.72 14.40 -4.50
N TYR A 220 5.79 14.91 -5.10
CA TYR A 220 5.80 16.26 -5.68
C TYR A 220 4.73 16.42 -6.77
N GLY A 221 4.62 15.45 -7.68
CA GLY A 221 3.66 15.48 -8.78
C GLY A 221 2.21 15.45 -8.29
N GLN A 222 1.88 14.64 -7.29
CA GLN A 222 0.53 14.59 -6.72
C GLN A 222 0.19 15.89 -5.97
N CYS A 223 1.12 16.42 -5.18
CA CYS A 223 0.94 17.71 -4.52
C CYS A 223 0.72 18.83 -5.55
N LYS A 224 1.53 18.87 -6.61
CA LYS A 224 1.37 19.83 -7.70
C LYS A 224 0.00 19.71 -8.36
N SER A 225 -0.44 18.51 -8.68
CA SER A 225 -1.76 18.29 -9.30
C SER A 225 -2.90 18.81 -8.43
N TRP A 226 -2.82 18.61 -7.10
CA TRP A 226 -3.80 19.15 -6.17
C TRP A 226 -3.75 20.68 -6.05
N LEU A 227 -2.55 21.25 -6.02
CA LEU A 227 -2.34 22.69 -5.89
C LEU A 227 -2.61 23.47 -7.19
N ASP A 228 -2.63 22.80 -8.34
CA ASP A 228 -3.05 23.38 -9.62
C ASP A 228 -4.59 23.48 -9.73
N MET A 229 -5.34 22.75 -8.87
CA MET A 229 -6.78 22.92 -8.71
C MET A 229 -7.06 23.94 -7.60
N ASP A 230 -8.26 24.55 -7.60
CA ASP A 230 -8.71 25.43 -6.51
C ASP A 230 -9.08 24.57 -5.30
N LEU A 231 -8.25 24.62 -4.26
CA LEU A 231 -8.51 23.91 -3.01
C LEU A 231 -9.82 24.41 -2.37
N GLN A 232 -10.62 23.50 -1.85
CA GLN A 232 -11.87 23.81 -1.18
C GLN A 232 -11.72 23.61 0.33
N PRO A 233 -12.52 24.33 1.17
CA PRO A 233 -12.60 24.03 2.59
C PRO A 233 -13.00 22.56 2.82
N ARG A 234 -12.32 21.86 3.73
CA ARG A 234 -12.55 20.45 4.01
C ARG A 234 -13.17 20.23 5.38
N ALA A 235 -14.26 19.46 5.44
CA ALA A 235 -14.93 19.16 6.69
C ALA A 235 -14.05 18.32 7.62
N MET A 236 -13.87 18.77 8.86
CA MET A 236 -13.08 18.14 9.91
C MET A 236 -13.92 17.42 10.95
N THR A 237 -15.23 17.36 10.74
CA THR A 237 -16.19 16.68 11.62
C THR A 237 -17.12 15.79 10.80
N ARG A 238 -17.70 14.79 11.45
CA ARG A 238 -18.64 13.84 10.83
C ARG A 238 -19.80 13.54 11.79
N ASP A 239 -20.96 13.30 11.23
CA ASP A 239 -22.13 12.79 11.95
C ASP A 239 -22.00 11.26 12.09
N LEU A 240 -21.31 10.80 13.12
CA LEU A 240 -20.99 9.39 13.39
C LEU A 240 -20.96 9.14 14.90
N ASP A 241 -21.20 7.88 15.30
CA ASP A 241 -21.23 7.48 16.71
C ASP A 241 -19.85 7.00 17.23
N TRP A 242 -18.91 6.67 16.33
CA TRP A 242 -17.59 6.15 16.69
C TRP A 242 -16.47 7.10 16.25
N GLY A 243 -15.79 7.66 17.22
CA GLY A 243 -14.71 8.63 17.05
C GLY A 243 -14.56 9.50 18.28
N ILE A 244 -13.71 10.51 18.21
CA ILE A 244 -13.54 11.51 19.26
C ILE A 244 -14.69 12.53 19.19
N PRO A 245 -15.51 12.70 20.23
CA PRO A 245 -16.58 13.69 20.22
C PRO A 245 -16.06 15.10 19.94
N VAL A 246 -16.76 15.84 19.09
CA VAL A 246 -16.40 17.24 18.80
C VAL A 246 -16.56 18.07 20.06
N PRO A 247 -15.50 18.75 20.56
CA PRO A 247 -15.48 19.31 21.91
C PRO A 247 -16.05 20.76 22.00
N VAL A 248 -17.08 21.06 21.22
CA VAL A 248 -17.70 22.39 21.20
C VAL A 248 -19.22 22.30 21.34
N GLU A 249 -19.85 23.37 21.81
CA GLU A 249 -21.32 23.47 21.99
C GLU A 249 -22.03 23.36 20.64
N GLY A 250 -23.17 22.65 20.61
CA GLY A 250 -23.97 22.44 19.41
C GLY A 250 -23.38 21.40 18.43
N ALA A 251 -22.47 20.56 18.92
CA ALA A 251 -21.85 19.49 18.16
C ALA A 251 -22.29 18.08 18.60
N GLU A 252 -23.45 17.98 19.27
CA GLU A 252 -23.98 16.69 19.76
C GLU A 252 -24.17 15.71 18.59
N GLY A 253 -23.80 14.46 18.78
CA GLY A 253 -23.85 13.40 17.75
C GLY A 253 -22.80 13.55 16.64
N LYS A 254 -21.75 14.33 16.87
CA LYS A 254 -20.63 14.50 15.93
C LYS A 254 -19.31 14.10 16.52
N VAL A 255 -18.44 13.57 15.66
CA VAL A 255 -17.07 13.21 15.99
C VAL A 255 -16.08 13.94 15.08
N LEU A 256 -14.84 14.05 15.53
CA LEU A 256 -13.74 14.49 14.69
C LEU A 256 -13.58 13.52 13.51
N TYR A 257 -13.34 14.08 12.33
CA TYR A 257 -13.07 13.27 11.14
C TYR A 257 -11.77 12.49 11.31
N VAL A 258 -11.78 11.22 10.96
CA VAL A 258 -10.61 10.33 11.13
C VAL A 258 -9.31 10.89 10.55
N TRP A 259 -9.39 11.60 9.43
CA TRP A 259 -8.22 12.24 8.81
C TRP A 259 -7.81 13.57 9.44
N PHE A 260 -8.60 14.08 10.38
CA PHE A 260 -8.18 15.15 11.30
C PHE A 260 -7.50 14.56 12.53
N ASP A 261 -8.07 13.53 13.12
CA ASP A 261 -7.56 12.97 14.38
C ASP A 261 -6.36 12.04 14.18
N ALA A 262 -6.35 11.17 13.16
CA ALA A 262 -5.29 10.19 12.95
C ALA A 262 -3.88 10.80 12.85
N PRO A 263 -3.62 11.88 12.07
CA PRO A 263 -2.29 12.48 12.05
C PRO A 263 -1.86 13.10 13.39
N ILE A 264 -2.81 13.57 14.20
CA ILE A 264 -2.52 14.01 15.58
C ILE A 264 -2.03 12.84 16.44
N GLY A 265 -2.34 11.60 16.05
CA GLY A 265 -1.85 10.37 16.64
C GLY A 265 -0.32 10.30 16.69
N TYR A 266 0.38 10.85 15.70
CA TYR A 266 1.84 10.92 15.76
C TYR A 266 2.33 11.78 16.92
N ILE A 267 1.65 12.91 17.18
CA ILE A 267 1.98 13.83 18.28
C ILE A 267 1.66 13.18 19.62
N SER A 268 0.47 12.59 19.76
CA SER A 268 0.04 11.96 21.00
C SER A 268 0.88 10.75 21.38
N ASN A 269 1.25 9.92 20.38
CA ASN A 269 2.11 8.76 20.61
C ASN A 269 3.52 9.20 21.04
N THR A 270 4.04 10.29 20.44
CA THR A 270 5.32 10.88 20.89
C THR A 270 5.20 11.37 22.33
N LYS A 271 4.08 12.02 22.68
CA LYS A 271 3.82 12.48 24.03
C LYS A 271 3.76 11.31 25.03
N GLU A 272 3.05 10.25 24.71
CA GLU A 272 3.00 9.04 25.55
C GLU A 272 4.39 8.43 25.79
N LEU A 273 5.22 8.37 24.75
CA LEU A 273 6.58 7.89 24.85
C LEU A 273 7.41 8.78 25.81
N CYS A 274 7.36 10.09 25.61
CA CYS A 274 8.11 11.03 26.44
C CYS A 274 7.64 11.03 27.89
N ASP A 275 6.33 11.00 28.12
CA ASP A 275 5.75 10.95 29.47
C ASP A 275 6.10 9.63 30.19
N SER A 276 6.24 8.52 29.46
CA SER A 276 6.59 7.21 30.03
C SER A 276 8.08 7.05 30.34
N GLN A 277 8.96 7.76 29.62
CA GLN A 277 10.41 7.69 29.75
C GLN A 277 11.07 9.08 29.61
N PRO A 278 10.75 10.04 30.51
CA PRO A 278 11.17 11.43 30.36
C PRO A 278 12.70 11.61 30.42
N GLU A 279 13.40 10.78 31.19
CA GLU A 279 14.86 10.81 31.30
C GLU A 279 15.56 10.50 29.97
N ARG A 280 14.94 9.64 29.16
CA ARG A 280 15.50 9.21 27.86
C ARG A 280 15.09 10.17 26.75
N TRP A 281 13.83 10.55 26.67
CA TRP A 281 13.27 11.24 25.51
C TRP A 281 13.08 12.74 25.71
N GLY A 282 13.09 13.23 26.95
CA GLY A 282 12.77 14.61 27.29
C GLY A 282 11.29 14.94 27.09
N SER A 283 10.99 16.19 26.79
CA SER A 283 9.61 16.60 26.50
C SER A 283 9.24 16.31 25.02
N TRP A 284 7.97 16.05 24.78
CA TRP A 284 7.45 15.80 23.42
C TRP A 284 7.56 17.04 22.51
N GLU A 285 7.54 18.26 23.10
CA GLU A 285 7.73 19.52 22.38
C GLU A 285 9.12 19.59 21.72
N LYS A 286 10.14 19.02 22.33
CA LYS A 286 11.48 18.87 21.73
C LYS A 286 11.40 18.21 20.34
N TRP A 287 10.50 17.27 20.16
CA TRP A 287 10.36 16.51 18.93
C TRP A 287 9.44 17.18 17.91
N TRP A 288 8.42 17.91 18.36
CA TRP A 288 7.40 18.47 17.49
C TRP A 288 7.46 19.98 17.28
N LYS A 289 8.20 20.71 18.14
CA LYS A 289 8.22 22.18 18.11
C LYS A 289 9.62 22.78 17.98
N ASP A 290 10.67 22.01 18.18
CA ASP A 290 12.05 22.48 18.02
C ASP A 290 12.46 22.42 16.54
N PRO A 291 12.83 23.54 15.91
CA PRO A 291 13.26 23.59 14.50
C PRO A 291 14.54 22.82 14.20
N GLU A 292 15.29 22.38 15.20
CA GLU A 292 16.45 21.50 15.07
C GLU A 292 16.07 20.02 14.99
N THR A 293 14.77 19.69 15.01
CA THR A 293 14.23 18.35 14.77
C THR A 293 13.83 18.20 13.30
N ARG A 294 14.34 17.15 12.66
CA ARG A 294 13.93 16.74 11.32
C ARG A 294 12.72 15.83 11.42
N LEU A 295 11.62 16.16 10.75
CA LEU A 295 10.42 15.32 10.67
C LEU A 295 10.36 14.59 9.34
N VAL A 296 10.26 13.25 9.38
CA VAL A 296 10.12 12.39 8.19
C VAL A 296 8.92 11.47 8.34
N HIS A 297 7.97 11.54 7.41
CA HIS A 297 6.79 10.68 7.37
C HIS A 297 6.92 9.58 6.31
N PHE A 298 6.96 8.30 6.71
CA PHE A 298 6.88 7.17 5.78
C PHE A 298 5.42 6.77 5.57
N ILE A 299 4.96 6.80 4.32
CA ILE A 299 3.56 6.59 3.96
C ILE A 299 3.41 5.80 2.65
N GLY A 300 2.19 5.31 2.36
CA GLY A 300 1.78 4.89 1.03
C GLY A 300 1.29 6.08 0.19
N LYS A 301 1.27 5.94 -1.13
CA LYS A 301 0.85 7.02 -2.06
C LYS A 301 -0.56 7.56 -1.82
N ASP A 302 -1.45 6.73 -1.30
CA ASP A 302 -2.82 7.06 -0.94
C ASP A 302 -2.91 8.09 0.20
N ASN A 303 -1.84 8.25 0.97
CA ASN A 303 -1.75 9.17 2.10
C ASN A 303 -1.02 10.49 1.79
N ILE A 304 -0.56 10.71 0.55
CA ILE A 304 0.25 11.89 0.19
C ILE A 304 -0.50 13.20 0.50
N VAL A 305 -1.75 13.32 0.08
CA VAL A 305 -2.54 14.55 0.28
C VAL A 305 -2.70 14.88 1.77
N PHE A 306 -2.93 13.85 2.59
CA PHE A 306 -3.10 14.04 4.03
C PHE A 306 -1.81 14.48 4.73
N HIS A 307 -0.65 13.94 4.34
CA HIS A 307 0.62 14.24 4.99
C HIS A 307 1.37 15.43 4.38
N CYS A 308 1.05 15.81 3.15
CA CYS A 308 1.73 16.92 2.47
C CYS A 308 0.89 18.19 2.38
N ILE A 309 -0.45 18.09 2.44
CA ILE A 309 -1.35 19.24 2.29
C ILE A 309 -2.18 19.45 3.57
N ILE A 310 -2.98 18.47 4.00
CA ILE A 310 -3.96 18.67 5.08
C ILE A 310 -3.27 18.80 6.44
N PHE A 311 -2.47 17.81 6.84
CA PHE A 311 -1.81 17.84 8.14
C PHE A 311 -0.81 19.00 8.29
N PRO A 312 0.05 19.34 7.31
CA PRO A 312 0.87 20.54 7.39
C PRO A 312 0.06 21.84 7.52
N THR A 313 -1.12 21.92 6.87
CA THR A 313 -2.02 23.07 7.02
C THR A 313 -2.57 23.12 8.45
N MET A 314 -2.99 21.99 9.03
CA MET A 314 -3.43 21.91 10.43
C MET A 314 -2.33 22.40 11.38
N LEU A 315 -1.10 21.91 11.22
CA LEU A 315 0.07 22.31 12.03
C LEU A 315 0.39 23.82 11.88
N LYS A 316 0.30 24.32 10.64
CA LYS A 316 0.54 25.74 10.32
C LYS A 316 -0.50 26.65 10.99
N ILE A 317 -1.77 26.28 10.91
CA ILE A 317 -2.88 27.05 11.49
C ILE A 317 -2.82 27.02 13.01
N HIS A 318 -2.54 25.86 13.60
CA HIS A 318 -2.38 25.70 15.05
C HIS A 318 -1.18 26.50 15.58
N GLY A 319 -0.12 26.57 14.80
CA GLY A 319 1.10 27.30 15.14
C GLY A 319 2.05 26.55 16.08
N GLY A 320 3.33 26.86 15.98
CA GLY A 320 4.38 26.37 16.87
C GLY A 320 4.87 24.94 16.59
N TYR A 321 4.38 24.26 15.58
CA TYR A 321 4.84 22.95 15.16
C TYR A 321 5.86 23.04 14.01
N ILE A 322 6.77 22.06 13.96
CA ILE A 322 7.62 21.83 12.78
C ILE A 322 6.78 21.21 11.65
N LEU A 323 7.28 21.35 10.43
CA LEU A 323 6.67 20.76 9.23
C LEU A 323 7.55 19.61 8.71
N PRO A 324 7.00 18.67 7.92
CA PRO A 324 7.76 17.59 7.33
C PRO A 324 8.94 18.11 6.48
N ASP A 325 10.15 17.60 6.75
CA ASP A 325 11.33 17.80 5.91
C ASP A 325 11.25 16.89 4.67
N ASN A 326 10.78 15.67 4.85
CA ASN A 326 10.56 14.74 3.75
C ASN A 326 9.39 13.79 4.02
N VAL A 327 8.73 13.37 2.93
CA VAL A 327 7.61 12.43 2.97
C VAL A 327 7.86 11.33 1.92
N PRO A 328 8.73 10.34 2.21
CA PRO A 328 8.98 9.24 1.28
C PRO A 328 7.75 8.34 1.18
N ALA A 329 6.98 8.50 0.09
CA ALA A 329 5.82 7.68 -0.22
C ALA A 329 6.18 6.62 -1.27
N ASN A 330 5.79 5.37 -1.00
CA ASN A 330 5.90 4.28 -1.96
C ASN A 330 4.58 4.07 -2.72
N GLU A 331 4.70 3.53 -3.92
CA GLU A 331 3.60 3.04 -4.75
C GLU A 331 3.04 1.72 -4.19
N PHE A 332 2.12 1.06 -4.91
CA PHE A 332 1.54 -0.20 -4.43
C PHE A 332 2.39 -1.43 -4.78
N LEU A 333 2.35 -2.41 -3.88
CA LEU A 333 2.84 -3.75 -4.14
C LEU A 333 1.64 -4.65 -4.50
N ASN A 334 1.72 -5.32 -5.64
CA ASN A 334 0.79 -6.34 -6.06
C ASN A 334 1.22 -7.73 -5.55
N LEU A 335 0.32 -8.69 -5.57
CA LEU A 335 0.56 -10.09 -5.21
C LEU A 335 0.15 -10.99 -6.38
N GLU A 336 1.09 -11.79 -6.90
CA GLU A 336 0.87 -12.68 -8.05
C GLU A 336 0.17 -11.96 -9.23
N ASN A 337 0.64 -10.73 -9.52
CA ASN A 337 0.15 -9.81 -10.56
C ASN A 337 -1.26 -9.21 -10.32
N ASP A 338 -1.89 -9.49 -9.19
CA ASP A 338 -3.18 -8.92 -8.81
C ASP A 338 -3.02 -7.91 -7.66
N LYS A 339 -3.90 -6.91 -7.62
CA LYS A 339 -3.91 -5.91 -6.53
C LYS A 339 -4.26 -6.60 -5.21
N ILE A 340 -3.43 -6.38 -4.18
CA ILE A 340 -3.72 -6.83 -2.82
C ILE A 340 -5.05 -6.23 -2.34
N SER A 341 -5.89 -7.06 -1.73
CA SER A 341 -7.23 -6.68 -1.28
C SER A 341 -7.59 -7.33 0.05
N THR A 342 -7.74 -6.50 1.07
CA THR A 342 -8.14 -6.95 2.42
C THR A 342 -9.57 -7.49 2.43
N SER A 343 -10.51 -6.85 1.71
CA SER A 343 -11.92 -7.25 1.64
C SER A 343 -12.11 -8.61 0.96
N ARG A 344 -11.26 -8.93 -0.02
CA ARG A 344 -11.26 -10.23 -0.72
C ARG A 344 -10.32 -11.25 -0.11
N ASN A 345 -9.67 -10.94 1.00
CA ASN A 345 -8.62 -11.76 1.64
C ASN A 345 -7.48 -12.15 0.67
N TRP A 346 -7.26 -11.36 -0.39
CA TRP A 346 -6.17 -11.54 -1.36
C TRP A 346 -4.92 -10.83 -0.86
N ALA A 347 -4.19 -11.47 0.06
CA ALA A 347 -3.03 -10.88 0.72
C ALA A 347 -2.12 -11.97 1.31
N VAL A 348 -0.85 -11.64 1.54
CA VAL A 348 0.04 -12.37 2.43
C VAL A 348 0.06 -11.61 3.76
N TRP A 349 -0.60 -12.18 4.76
CA TRP A 349 -0.71 -11.58 6.08
C TRP A 349 0.56 -11.82 6.90
N LEU A 350 1.04 -10.80 7.60
CA LEU A 350 2.30 -10.88 8.35
C LEU A 350 2.27 -11.96 9.44
N HIS A 351 1.20 -12.01 10.23
CA HIS A 351 1.07 -13.02 11.29
C HIS A 351 0.99 -14.47 10.76
N GLU A 352 0.45 -14.68 9.56
CA GLU A 352 0.47 -15.98 8.88
C GLU A 352 1.86 -16.31 8.34
N TYR A 353 2.52 -15.33 7.69
CA TYR A 353 3.89 -15.50 7.23
C TYR A 353 4.84 -15.92 8.37
N LEU A 354 4.75 -15.24 9.51
CA LEU A 354 5.59 -15.54 10.69
C LEU A 354 5.37 -16.95 11.22
N ARG A 355 4.14 -17.46 11.13
CA ARG A 355 3.79 -18.83 11.50
C ARG A 355 4.32 -19.84 10.47
N ASP A 356 4.16 -19.57 9.19
CA ASP A 356 4.46 -20.49 8.09
C ASP A 356 5.97 -20.51 7.75
N PHE A 357 6.70 -19.43 8.03
CA PHE A 357 8.14 -19.28 7.80
C PHE A 357 8.87 -18.82 9.09
N PRO A 358 8.90 -19.64 10.14
CA PRO A 358 9.55 -19.28 11.40
C PRO A 358 11.05 -19.02 11.19
N GLY A 359 11.56 -17.93 11.78
CA GLY A 359 12.96 -17.54 11.69
C GLY A 359 13.38 -16.92 10.33
N LYS A 360 12.45 -16.70 9.40
CA LYS A 360 12.73 -16.16 8.06
C LYS A 360 12.27 -14.69 7.90
N GLN A 361 12.23 -13.92 9.00
CA GLN A 361 11.88 -12.49 8.96
C GLN A 361 12.79 -11.72 8.00
N ASP A 362 14.09 -11.93 8.07
CA ASP A 362 15.07 -11.24 7.24
C ASP A 362 14.95 -11.62 5.76
N VAL A 363 14.50 -12.84 5.44
CA VAL A 363 14.22 -13.24 4.05
C VAL A 363 13.10 -12.37 3.47
N LEU A 364 12.01 -12.20 4.20
CA LEU A 364 10.92 -11.34 3.75
C LEU A 364 11.35 -9.88 3.66
N ARG A 365 12.12 -9.37 4.65
CA ARG A 365 12.67 -8.01 4.61
C ARG A 365 13.52 -7.79 3.35
N TYR A 366 14.39 -8.76 3.02
CA TYR A 366 15.22 -8.70 1.83
C TYR A 366 14.39 -8.61 0.54
N VAL A 367 13.42 -9.52 0.38
CA VAL A 367 12.59 -9.59 -0.83
C VAL A 367 11.71 -8.35 -0.98
N LEU A 368 11.09 -7.89 0.12
CA LEU A 368 10.26 -6.67 0.10
C LEU A 368 11.08 -5.42 -0.21
N THR A 369 12.33 -5.34 0.27
CA THR A 369 13.23 -4.23 -0.06
C THR A 369 13.67 -4.30 -1.52
N ALA A 370 14.05 -5.49 -2.02
CA ALA A 370 14.43 -5.67 -3.42
C ALA A 370 13.28 -5.35 -4.40
N ASN A 371 12.05 -5.58 -3.98
CA ASN A 371 10.82 -5.31 -4.73
C ASN A 371 10.08 -4.05 -4.24
N ALA A 372 10.73 -3.18 -3.44
CA ALA A 372 10.10 -1.98 -2.93
C ALA A 372 9.53 -1.12 -4.08
N PRO A 373 8.25 -0.71 -4.00
CA PRO A 373 7.60 0.05 -5.06
C PRO A 373 7.95 1.55 -4.94
N GLU A 374 9.23 1.91 -5.04
CA GLU A 374 9.74 3.26 -4.76
C GLU A 374 9.32 4.30 -5.80
N THR A 375 9.18 3.89 -7.08
CA THR A 375 8.92 4.80 -8.20
C THR A 375 7.72 4.41 -9.05
N LYS A 376 7.28 3.18 -8.97
CA LYS A 376 6.11 2.61 -9.66
C LYS A 376 5.60 1.40 -8.90
N ASP A 377 4.37 1.01 -9.15
CA ASP A 377 3.81 -0.24 -8.63
C ASP A 377 4.73 -1.41 -8.97
N ASN A 378 4.88 -2.32 -8.03
CA ASN A 378 5.72 -3.51 -8.19
C ASN A 378 4.92 -4.76 -7.79
N ASN A 379 5.52 -5.93 -7.95
CA ASN A 379 4.85 -7.20 -7.74
C ASN A 379 5.66 -8.10 -6.81
N PHE A 380 4.98 -8.78 -5.91
CA PHE A 380 5.51 -9.88 -5.12
C PHE A 380 4.99 -11.19 -5.70
N THR A 381 5.86 -12.16 -5.94
CA THR A 381 5.49 -13.53 -6.23
C THR A 381 6.22 -14.48 -5.30
N TRP A 382 5.59 -15.59 -4.93
CA TRP A 382 6.22 -16.62 -4.12
C TRP A 382 7.41 -17.25 -4.83
N LYS A 383 7.39 -17.31 -6.15
CA LYS A 383 8.52 -17.77 -6.95
C LYS A 383 9.72 -16.83 -6.83
N ASP A 384 9.53 -15.51 -6.97
CA ASP A 384 10.61 -14.52 -6.78
C ASP A 384 11.14 -14.54 -5.34
N PHE A 385 10.26 -14.73 -4.35
CA PHE A 385 10.64 -14.88 -2.95
C PHE A 385 11.62 -16.07 -2.74
N GLN A 386 11.29 -17.23 -3.27
CA GLN A 386 12.15 -18.41 -3.22
C GLN A 386 13.47 -18.18 -3.98
N GLU A 387 13.38 -17.64 -5.18
CA GLU A 387 14.53 -17.42 -6.06
C GLU A 387 15.54 -16.45 -5.42
N ARG A 388 15.08 -15.33 -4.86
CA ARG A 388 15.94 -14.38 -4.14
C ARG A 388 16.56 -14.98 -2.90
N ASN A 389 15.80 -15.74 -2.11
CA ASN A 389 16.39 -16.45 -0.98
C ASN A 389 17.49 -17.43 -1.44
N ASN A 390 17.15 -18.30 -2.39
CA ASN A 390 18.05 -19.40 -2.76
C ASN A 390 19.28 -18.93 -3.57
N SER A 391 19.09 -17.93 -4.46
CA SER A 391 20.15 -17.48 -5.38
C SER A 391 20.94 -16.28 -4.84
N GLU A 392 20.36 -15.42 -4.00
CA GLU A 392 21.06 -14.24 -3.48
C GLU A 392 21.48 -14.43 -2.00
N LEU A 393 20.54 -14.71 -1.09
CA LEU A 393 20.86 -14.87 0.32
C LEU A 393 21.67 -16.13 0.61
N VAL A 394 21.28 -17.28 0.06
CA VAL A 394 21.99 -18.55 0.27
C VAL A 394 23.25 -18.63 -0.59
N ALA A 395 23.11 -18.49 -1.93
CA ALA A 395 24.20 -18.79 -2.87
C ALA A 395 25.24 -17.66 -2.99
N ILE A 396 24.91 -16.42 -2.63
CA ILE A 396 25.88 -15.30 -2.64
C ILE A 396 26.30 -14.95 -1.23
N TYR A 397 25.39 -14.42 -0.40
CA TYR A 397 25.74 -13.92 0.93
C TYR A 397 26.17 -15.06 1.87
N GLY A 398 25.30 -16.02 2.09
CA GLY A 398 25.54 -17.16 2.98
C GLY A 398 26.75 -18.02 2.53
N ASN A 399 26.88 -18.25 1.22
CA ASN A 399 28.01 -19.00 0.68
C ASN A 399 29.34 -18.31 0.94
N PHE A 400 29.45 -17.00 0.70
CA PHE A 400 30.68 -16.26 0.99
C PHE A 400 31.07 -16.35 2.47
N VAL A 401 30.12 -16.01 3.36
CA VAL A 401 30.34 -16.05 4.81
C VAL A 401 30.75 -17.45 5.25
N ASN A 402 30.03 -18.49 4.83
CA ASN A 402 30.33 -19.87 5.20
C ASN A 402 31.73 -20.29 4.73
N ARG A 403 32.09 -19.95 3.48
CA ARG A 403 33.46 -20.27 2.94
C ARG A 403 34.55 -19.59 3.76
N ALA A 404 34.43 -18.28 4.05
CA ALA A 404 35.43 -17.54 4.81
C ALA A 404 35.59 -18.12 6.23
N LEU A 405 34.50 -18.36 6.94
CA LEU A 405 34.51 -18.89 8.31
C LEU A 405 35.00 -20.34 8.37
N GLN A 406 34.53 -21.21 7.48
CA GLN A 406 34.93 -22.64 7.46
C GLN A 406 36.39 -22.84 7.08
N LEU A 407 36.92 -22.05 6.13
CA LEU A 407 38.34 -22.09 5.77
C LEU A 407 39.21 -21.57 6.93
N THR A 408 38.80 -20.52 7.62
CA THR A 408 39.49 -20.01 8.82
C THR A 408 39.48 -21.05 9.93
N LYS A 409 38.34 -21.71 10.18
CA LYS A 409 38.25 -22.81 11.16
C LYS A 409 39.18 -23.97 10.79
N LYS A 410 39.13 -24.39 9.52
CA LYS A 410 39.91 -25.53 9.03
C LYS A 410 41.42 -25.31 9.12
N TYR A 411 41.90 -24.10 8.78
CA TYR A 411 43.34 -23.87 8.64
C TYR A 411 43.97 -23.21 9.88
N TRP A 412 43.22 -22.41 10.65
CA TRP A 412 43.69 -21.70 11.85
C TRP A 412 42.86 -21.97 13.10
N GLY A 413 42.07 -23.04 13.15
CA GLY A 413 41.28 -23.38 14.35
C GLY A 413 40.23 -22.30 14.72
N GLY A 414 39.86 -21.45 13.78
CA GLY A 414 38.94 -20.35 14.01
C GLY A 414 39.59 -19.07 14.54
N VAL A 415 40.93 -19.00 14.59
CA VAL A 415 41.67 -17.78 14.93
C VAL A 415 41.83 -16.89 13.69
N VAL A 416 41.58 -15.59 13.86
CA VAL A 416 41.81 -14.60 12.78
C VAL A 416 43.32 -14.57 12.44
N PRO A 417 43.71 -14.91 11.18
CA PRO A 417 45.10 -14.93 10.79
C PRO A 417 45.68 -13.52 10.65
N ALA A 418 47.04 -13.45 10.58
CA ALA A 418 47.75 -12.20 10.36
C ALA A 418 47.62 -11.75 8.89
N CYS A 419 47.64 -10.43 8.68
CA CYS A 419 47.72 -9.84 7.35
C CYS A 419 49.22 -9.73 6.95
N GLY A 420 49.58 -10.44 5.88
CA GLY A 420 50.93 -10.35 5.27
C GLY A 420 51.01 -9.26 4.21
N THR A 421 52.01 -9.38 3.31
CA THR A 421 52.17 -8.43 2.21
C THR A 421 51.03 -8.58 1.19
N LEU A 422 50.39 -7.44 0.89
CA LEU A 422 49.26 -7.41 -0.07
C LEU A 422 49.76 -7.56 -1.51
N GLN A 423 49.19 -8.49 -2.23
CA GLN A 423 49.31 -8.62 -3.68
C GLN A 423 48.30 -7.71 -4.39
N ASP A 424 48.41 -7.60 -5.71
CA ASP A 424 47.54 -6.70 -6.48
C ASP A 424 46.05 -7.10 -6.42
N VAL A 425 45.76 -8.40 -6.38
CA VAL A 425 44.35 -8.90 -6.18
C VAL A 425 43.80 -8.51 -4.81
N ASP A 426 44.60 -8.43 -3.77
CA ASP A 426 44.20 -8.02 -2.42
C ASP A 426 43.92 -6.53 -2.38
N LYS A 427 44.83 -5.73 -2.96
CA LYS A 427 44.68 -4.29 -3.08
C LYS A 427 43.40 -3.94 -3.86
N GLN A 428 43.13 -4.67 -4.94
CA GLN A 428 41.92 -4.48 -5.73
C GLN A 428 40.68 -4.82 -4.93
N ALA A 429 40.64 -5.93 -4.19
CA ALA A 429 39.53 -6.29 -3.35
C ALA A 429 39.26 -5.23 -2.27
N VAL A 430 40.32 -4.71 -1.64
CA VAL A 430 40.22 -3.62 -0.65
C VAL A 430 39.66 -2.34 -1.30
N GLU A 431 40.18 -1.98 -2.49
CA GLU A 431 39.73 -0.80 -3.23
C GLU A 431 38.25 -0.92 -3.61
N ASP A 432 37.79 -2.10 -4.02
CA ASP A 432 36.40 -2.36 -4.44
C ASP A 432 35.38 -2.17 -3.30
N PHE A 433 35.78 -2.33 -2.03
CA PHE A 433 34.85 -2.23 -0.91
C PHE A 433 35.08 -1.04 0.04
N LYS A 434 36.23 -0.36 0.02
CA LYS A 434 36.53 0.72 0.97
C LYS A 434 35.50 1.87 0.95
N ASP A 435 34.95 2.21 -0.22
CA ASP A 435 33.96 3.27 -0.41
C ASP A 435 32.50 2.78 -0.32
N VAL A 436 32.28 1.56 0.20
CA VAL A 436 30.92 0.99 0.31
C VAL A 436 30.02 1.85 1.20
N LYS A 437 30.60 2.42 2.26
CA LYS A 437 29.87 3.28 3.20
C LYS A 437 29.25 4.46 2.47
N GLU A 438 30.05 5.21 1.71
CA GLU A 438 29.62 6.40 0.98
C GLU A 438 28.55 6.06 -0.05
N ARG A 439 28.70 4.95 -0.76
CA ARG A 439 27.72 4.49 -1.76
C ARG A 439 26.39 4.10 -1.11
N VAL A 440 26.41 3.29 -0.06
CA VAL A 440 25.18 2.87 0.65
C VAL A 440 24.53 4.07 1.33
N GLU A 441 25.31 4.94 1.99
CA GLU A 441 24.83 6.13 2.69
C GLU A 441 24.16 7.12 1.72
N GLN A 442 24.75 7.33 0.55
CA GLN A 442 24.13 8.16 -0.49
C GLN A 442 22.73 7.70 -0.85
N TYR A 443 22.53 6.38 -1.02
CA TYR A 443 21.23 5.84 -1.34
C TYR A 443 20.25 5.91 -0.17
N LEU A 444 20.69 5.59 1.06
CA LEU A 444 19.84 5.66 2.26
C LEU A 444 19.36 7.09 2.55
N ASN A 445 20.26 8.08 2.43
CA ASN A 445 19.93 9.49 2.63
C ASN A 445 18.92 10.03 1.58
N ASN A 446 18.85 9.40 0.40
CA ASN A 446 17.92 9.72 -0.66
C ASN A 446 16.71 8.77 -0.70
N PHE A 447 16.49 7.97 0.35
CA PHE A 447 15.38 7.02 0.48
C PHE A 447 15.29 6.00 -0.68
N LYS A 448 16.44 5.59 -1.25
CA LYS A 448 16.59 4.59 -2.32
C LYS A 448 17.05 3.25 -1.74
N PHE A 449 16.16 2.58 -1.05
CA PHE A 449 16.48 1.39 -0.26
C PHE A 449 16.85 0.18 -1.11
N ARG A 450 16.25 0.05 -2.31
CA ARG A 450 16.60 -1.01 -3.27
C ARG A 450 18.06 -0.94 -3.69
N GLU A 451 18.50 0.24 -4.11
CA GLU A 451 19.88 0.48 -4.52
C GLU A 451 20.84 0.34 -3.35
N ALA A 452 20.47 0.84 -2.15
CA ALA A 452 21.27 0.69 -0.94
C ALA A 452 21.49 -0.80 -0.59
N GLN A 453 20.43 -1.62 -0.61
CA GLN A 453 20.53 -3.06 -0.37
C GLN A 453 21.40 -3.76 -1.43
N LYS A 454 21.26 -3.38 -2.71
CA LYS A 454 22.07 -3.92 -3.81
C LYS A 454 23.56 -3.61 -3.62
N GLU A 455 23.91 -2.39 -3.18
CA GLU A 455 25.28 -2.02 -2.88
C GLU A 455 25.83 -2.80 -1.66
N ALA A 456 25.04 -3.00 -0.61
CA ALA A 456 25.43 -3.85 0.50
C ALA A 456 25.70 -5.30 0.05
N MET A 457 24.89 -5.85 -0.87
CA MET A 457 25.08 -7.19 -1.43
C MET A 457 26.35 -7.29 -2.30
N ASN A 458 26.83 -6.20 -2.85
CA ASN A 458 28.08 -6.21 -3.62
C ASN A 458 29.29 -6.62 -2.78
N LEU A 459 29.30 -6.35 -1.45
CA LEU A 459 30.35 -6.86 -0.56
C LEU A 459 30.48 -8.39 -0.61
N ALA A 460 29.34 -9.09 -0.61
CA ALA A 460 29.33 -10.55 -0.71
C ALA A 460 29.80 -11.03 -2.10
N ARG A 461 29.46 -10.30 -3.16
CA ARG A 461 29.93 -10.60 -4.53
C ARG A 461 31.43 -10.40 -4.66
N ILE A 462 31.97 -9.29 -4.12
CA ILE A 462 33.40 -9.02 -4.06
C ILE A 462 34.11 -10.15 -3.31
N GLY A 463 33.59 -10.55 -2.14
CA GLY A 463 34.13 -11.62 -1.33
C GLY A 463 34.14 -12.98 -2.05
N ASN A 464 33.06 -13.36 -2.70
CA ASN A 464 33.01 -14.60 -3.49
C ASN A 464 34.00 -14.58 -4.66
N LYS A 465 34.06 -13.46 -5.39
CA LYS A 465 35.02 -13.27 -6.47
C LYS A 465 36.46 -13.44 -5.94
N TYR A 466 36.79 -12.69 -4.88
CA TYR A 466 38.11 -12.68 -4.28
C TYR A 466 38.57 -14.08 -3.80
N ILE A 467 37.74 -14.79 -3.00
CA ILE A 467 38.07 -16.15 -2.54
C ILE A 467 38.22 -17.11 -3.74
N THR A 468 37.42 -16.93 -4.79
CA THR A 468 37.48 -17.80 -5.98
C THR A 468 38.73 -17.55 -6.82
N GLU A 469 39.12 -16.30 -7.00
CA GLU A 469 40.37 -15.94 -7.73
C GLU A 469 41.63 -16.33 -6.97
N CYS A 470 41.62 -16.20 -5.62
CA CYS A 470 42.78 -16.56 -4.79
C CYS A 470 42.93 -18.05 -4.51
N GLU A 471 41.88 -18.86 -4.69
CA GLU A 471 41.87 -20.32 -4.49
C GLU A 471 42.63 -20.82 -3.22
N PRO A 472 42.30 -20.31 -2.00
CA PRO A 472 43.07 -20.62 -0.79
C PRO A 472 43.21 -22.11 -0.48
N TRP A 473 42.29 -22.94 -0.93
CA TRP A 473 42.36 -24.42 -0.79
C TRP A 473 43.44 -25.07 -1.64
N LYS A 474 43.87 -24.44 -2.74
CA LYS A 474 45.00 -24.87 -3.55
C LYS A 474 46.32 -24.30 -3.00
N VAL A 475 46.33 -22.99 -2.72
CA VAL A 475 47.49 -22.25 -2.24
C VAL A 475 47.97 -22.74 -0.88
N TRP A 476 47.10 -23.22 -0.01
CA TRP A 476 47.42 -23.76 1.31
C TRP A 476 48.55 -24.83 1.29
N LYS A 477 48.60 -25.62 0.23
CA LYS A 477 49.59 -26.72 0.11
C LYS A 477 50.99 -26.22 -0.21
N THR A 478 51.11 -25.03 -0.80
CA THR A 478 52.39 -24.48 -1.31
C THR A 478 52.84 -23.22 -0.56
N ASP A 479 51.91 -22.38 -0.16
CA ASP A 479 52.16 -21.14 0.55
C ASP A 479 51.05 -20.83 1.61
N PRO A 480 51.13 -21.44 2.80
CA PRO A 480 50.20 -21.18 3.88
C PRO A 480 50.18 -19.71 4.32
N LYS A 481 51.31 -18.98 4.25
CA LYS A 481 51.38 -17.58 4.62
C LYS A 481 50.55 -16.68 3.70
N ARG A 482 50.48 -17.04 2.43
CA ARG A 482 49.62 -16.36 1.47
C ARG A 482 48.13 -16.51 1.87
N VAL A 483 47.76 -17.69 2.33
CA VAL A 483 46.39 -17.99 2.75
C VAL A 483 46.00 -17.21 3.99
N GLU A 484 46.94 -16.86 4.90
CA GLU A 484 46.70 -15.96 6.03
C GLU A 484 46.09 -14.61 5.56
N THR A 485 46.77 -13.99 4.58
CA THR A 485 46.34 -12.71 4.00
C THR A 485 44.95 -12.82 3.32
N ILE A 486 44.77 -13.89 2.53
CA ILE A 486 43.49 -14.13 1.82
C ILE A 486 42.34 -14.23 2.82
N LEU A 487 42.50 -15.01 3.86
CA LEU A 487 41.44 -15.21 4.86
C LEU A 487 41.27 -13.98 5.75
N TYR A 488 42.35 -13.26 6.08
CA TYR A 488 42.24 -11.97 6.81
C TYR A 488 41.33 -10.99 6.05
N ILE A 489 41.59 -10.74 4.76
CA ILE A 489 40.79 -9.83 3.92
C ILE A 489 39.33 -10.34 3.79
N SER A 490 39.18 -11.66 3.59
CA SER A 490 37.83 -12.27 3.52
C SER A 490 37.05 -12.05 4.82
N LEU A 491 37.68 -12.14 5.99
CA LEU A 491 37.06 -11.89 7.28
C LEU A 491 36.74 -10.41 7.49
N GLN A 492 37.56 -9.47 6.99
CA GLN A 492 37.21 -8.06 7.02
C GLN A 492 35.97 -7.75 6.17
N LEU A 493 35.83 -8.39 4.99
CA LEU A 493 34.62 -8.29 4.16
C LEU A 493 33.39 -8.88 4.88
N VAL A 494 33.53 -10.00 5.59
CA VAL A 494 32.47 -10.59 6.41
C VAL A 494 32.03 -9.65 7.52
N ALA A 495 33.00 -9.00 8.21
CA ALA A 495 32.69 -8.01 9.24
C ALA A 495 31.95 -6.80 8.66
N ASN A 496 32.40 -6.28 7.51
CA ASN A 496 31.72 -5.19 6.81
C ASN A 496 30.30 -5.58 6.36
N LEU A 497 30.06 -6.80 5.90
CA LEU A 497 28.72 -7.30 5.59
C LEU A 497 27.79 -7.23 6.81
N SER A 498 28.27 -7.58 8.00
CA SER A 498 27.48 -7.55 9.24
C SER A 498 27.04 -6.15 9.62
N ILE A 499 27.81 -5.12 9.25
CA ILE A 499 27.48 -3.70 9.49
C ILE A 499 26.57 -3.17 8.38
N ALA A 500 26.92 -3.41 7.12
CA ALA A 500 26.17 -2.93 5.96
C ALA A 500 24.72 -3.44 5.94
N PHE A 501 24.51 -4.70 6.35
CA PHE A 501 23.20 -5.33 6.36
C PHE A 501 22.41 -5.14 7.68
N GLU A 502 22.98 -4.55 8.72
CA GLU A 502 22.26 -4.30 9.99
C GLU A 502 20.93 -3.56 9.78
N PRO A 503 20.82 -2.51 8.95
CA PRO A 503 19.54 -1.85 8.70
C PRO A 503 18.53 -2.75 7.98
N PHE A 504 18.97 -3.62 7.09
CA PHE A 504 18.13 -4.43 6.22
C PHE A 504 17.75 -5.77 6.83
N LEU A 505 18.72 -6.48 7.40
CA LEU A 505 18.64 -7.86 7.90
C LEU A 505 19.17 -7.96 9.33
N PRO A 506 18.49 -7.34 10.30
CA PRO A 506 19.02 -7.18 11.66
C PRO A 506 19.29 -8.51 12.38
N ASN A 507 18.44 -9.53 12.18
CA ASN A 507 18.63 -10.83 12.82
C ASN A 507 19.84 -11.58 12.26
N SER A 508 20.00 -11.57 10.94
CA SER A 508 21.14 -12.21 10.25
C SER A 508 22.45 -11.50 10.56
N SER A 509 22.44 -10.16 10.58
CA SER A 509 23.58 -9.35 10.94
C SER A 509 24.02 -9.56 12.40
N LYS A 510 23.06 -9.66 13.32
CA LYS A 510 23.35 -9.99 14.72
C LYS A 510 24.00 -11.38 14.84
N ARG A 511 23.42 -12.42 14.21
CA ARG A 511 23.99 -13.77 14.20
C ARG A 511 25.39 -13.80 13.61
N LEU A 512 25.61 -13.04 12.52
CA LEU A 512 26.91 -12.95 11.88
C LEU A 512 27.95 -12.32 12.82
N ARG A 513 27.62 -11.21 13.49
CA ARG A 513 28.50 -10.59 14.49
C ARG A 513 28.83 -11.51 15.66
N GLU A 514 27.84 -12.26 16.13
CA GLU A 514 28.04 -13.31 17.18
C GLU A 514 29.06 -14.37 16.69
N MET A 515 28.96 -14.83 15.44
CA MET A 515 29.93 -15.80 14.88
C MET A 515 31.36 -15.25 14.77
N ILE A 516 31.52 -13.96 14.45
CA ILE A 516 32.84 -13.36 14.26
C ILE A 516 33.37 -12.65 15.52
N GLY A 517 32.61 -12.63 16.62
CA GLY A 517 33.02 -11.95 17.86
C GLY A 517 33.14 -10.44 17.74
N LEU A 518 32.27 -9.79 16.93
CA LEU A 518 32.26 -8.35 16.71
C LEU A 518 31.20 -7.68 17.61
N ASP A 519 31.58 -7.37 18.86
CA ASP A 519 30.65 -6.80 19.84
C ASP A 519 30.42 -5.29 19.67
N LYS A 520 31.45 -4.56 19.22
CA LYS A 520 31.40 -3.12 19.00
C LYS A 520 31.43 -2.83 17.52
N PHE A 521 30.48 -2.07 17.08
CA PHE A 521 30.34 -1.67 15.69
C PHE A 521 29.49 -0.40 15.59
N ASN A 522 29.75 0.38 14.56
CA ASN A 522 28.95 1.54 14.18
C ASN A 522 29.07 1.79 12.69
N TRP A 523 28.23 2.67 12.17
CA TRP A 523 28.20 2.95 10.72
C TRP A 523 29.51 3.56 10.20
N SER A 524 30.23 4.33 11.04
CA SER A 524 31.49 4.97 10.61
C SER A 524 32.61 3.96 10.33
N GLU A 525 32.50 2.74 10.82
CA GLU A 525 33.47 1.67 10.63
C GLU A 525 33.27 0.89 9.33
N LEU A 526 32.15 1.08 8.64
CA LEU A 526 31.87 0.45 7.36
C LEU A 526 32.92 0.91 6.32
N GLY A 527 33.55 -0.05 5.64
CA GLY A 527 34.68 0.16 4.74
C GLY A 527 36.07 -0.03 5.41
N ASN A 528 36.11 -0.21 6.75
CA ASN A 528 37.37 -0.44 7.47
C ASN A 528 37.92 -1.85 7.16
N THR A 529 39.23 -1.93 7.00
CA THR A 529 39.97 -3.17 6.66
C THR A 529 40.62 -3.85 7.86
N ASP A 530 40.32 -3.39 9.07
CA ASP A 530 40.94 -3.84 10.33
C ASP A 530 39.90 -3.96 11.46
N LEU A 531 38.70 -4.42 11.15
CA LEU A 531 37.61 -4.65 12.11
C LEU A 531 37.88 -5.85 13.00
N LEU A 532 38.37 -6.94 12.43
CA LEU A 532 38.75 -8.16 13.15
C LEU A 532 40.27 -8.20 13.27
N LYS A 533 40.76 -8.21 14.52
CA LYS A 533 42.21 -8.19 14.80
C LYS A 533 42.80 -9.58 14.71
N PRO A 534 44.03 -9.71 14.17
CA PRO A 534 44.75 -10.99 14.23
C PRO A 534 44.81 -11.54 15.65
N GLY A 535 44.60 -12.83 15.78
CA GLY A 535 44.57 -13.53 17.08
C GLY A 535 43.22 -13.59 17.74
N ASN A 536 42.19 -12.85 17.26
CA ASN A 536 40.83 -12.98 17.77
C ASN A 536 40.26 -14.37 17.47
N GLN A 537 39.60 -14.98 18.44
CA GLN A 537 38.93 -16.26 18.28
C GLN A 537 37.51 -16.03 17.71
N LEU A 538 37.19 -16.70 16.60
CA LEU A 538 35.84 -16.77 16.04
C LEU A 538 35.03 -17.83 16.80
N ASN A 539 33.72 -17.59 16.90
CA ASN A 539 32.80 -18.59 17.41
C ASN A 539 32.45 -19.67 16.35
N GLU A 540 31.66 -20.67 16.75
CA GLU A 540 31.29 -21.78 15.86
C GLU A 540 30.47 -21.28 14.67
N PRO A 541 30.89 -21.51 13.43
CA PRO A 541 30.14 -21.11 12.25
C PRO A 541 28.83 -21.87 12.09
N SER A 542 27.77 -21.16 11.78
CA SER A 542 26.46 -21.73 11.41
C SER A 542 25.95 -21.12 10.10
N LEU A 543 25.04 -21.82 9.44
CA LEU A 543 24.41 -21.30 8.22
C LEU A 543 23.55 -20.07 8.56
N LEU A 544 23.78 -18.96 7.86
CA LEU A 544 22.94 -17.76 8.01
C LEU A 544 21.57 -17.91 7.36
N PHE A 545 21.54 -18.57 6.21
CA PHE A 545 20.33 -18.76 5.41
C PHE A 545 20.23 -20.21 4.97
N GLU A 546 19.00 -20.71 4.89
CA GLU A 546 18.65 -22.03 4.40
C GLU A 546 17.80 -21.91 3.15
N LYS A 547 17.92 -22.88 2.25
CA LYS A 547 17.07 -22.93 1.06
C LYS A 547 15.60 -23.08 1.46
N ILE A 548 14.75 -22.49 0.66
CA ILE A 548 13.31 -22.71 0.69
C ILE A 548 13.02 -23.70 -0.44
N ASP A 549 12.33 -24.79 -0.12
CA ASP A 549 11.97 -25.83 -1.08
C ASP A 549 10.68 -25.48 -1.84
N ASP A 550 10.39 -26.27 -2.86
CA ASP A 550 9.23 -26.06 -3.72
C ASP A 550 7.91 -26.35 -3.00
N ASP A 551 7.92 -27.28 -2.03
CA ASP A 551 6.70 -27.66 -1.28
C ASP A 551 6.21 -26.50 -0.41
N ALA A 552 7.14 -25.77 0.24
CA ALA A 552 6.79 -24.60 1.03
C ALA A 552 6.14 -23.49 0.18
N ILE A 553 6.62 -23.31 -1.05
CA ILE A 553 6.07 -22.34 -2.01
C ILE A 553 4.73 -22.81 -2.54
N GLN A 554 4.61 -24.09 -2.91
CA GLN A 554 3.35 -24.66 -3.39
C GLN A 554 2.23 -24.53 -2.36
N HIS A 555 2.53 -24.77 -1.08
CA HIS A 555 1.58 -24.55 0.00
C HIS A 555 1.01 -23.12 0.04
N GLN A 556 1.85 -22.11 -0.18
CA GLN A 556 1.39 -20.71 -0.22
C GLN A 556 0.56 -20.40 -1.47
N LEU A 557 0.92 -20.96 -2.61
CA LEU A 557 0.15 -20.83 -3.84
C LEU A 557 -1.23 -21.50 -3.73
N ASP A 558 -1.30 -22.67 -3.08
CA ASP A 558 -2.55 -23.38 -2.81
C ASP A 558 -3.48 -22.57 -1.90
N LYS A 559 -2.94 -21.89 -0.87
CA LYS A 559 -3.71 -20.96 -0.01
C LYS A 559 -4.33 -19.83 -0.84
N LEU A 560 -3.56 -19.24 -1.74
CA LEU A 560 -4.05 -18.18 -2.62
C LEU A 560 -5.11 -18.70 -3.61
N ALA A 561 -4.90 -19.89 -4.19
CA ALA A 561 -5.86 -20.51 -5.07
C ALA A 561 -7.19 -20.81 -4.36
N ALA A 562 -7.14 -21.34 -3.15
CA ALA A 562 -8.33 -21.55 -2.32
C ALA A 562 -9.08 -20.25 -2.02
N THR A 563 -8.35 -19.18 -1.70
CA THR A 563 -8.94 -17.85 -1.49
C THR A 563 -9.64 -17.33 -2.76
N LYS A 564 -9.04 -17.50 -3.93
CA LYS A 564 -9.61 -17.09 -5.20
C LYS A 564 -10.90 -17.86 -5.50
N GLN A 565 -10.89 -19.18 -5.34
CA GLN A 565 -12.08 -20.03 -5.51
C GLN A 565 -13.21 -19.64 -4.55
N ALA A 566 -12.89 -19.36 -3.28
CA ALA A 566 -13.88 -18.91 -2.31
C ALA A 566 -14.51 -17.57 -2.69
N ASN A 567 -13.72 -16.63 -3.21
CA ASN A 567 -14.21 -15.33 -3.70
C ASN A 567 -15.11 -15.49 -4.94
N GLU A 568 -14.74 -16.34 -5.89
CA GLU A 568 -15.53 -16.65 -7.09
C GLU A 568 -16.87 -17.32 -6.70
N ALA A 569 -16.83 -18.27 -5.76
CA ALA A 569 -18.02 -18.91 -5.23
C ALA A 569 -18.95 -17.93 -4.49
N ALA A 570 -18.38 -17.02 -3.69
CA ALA A 570 -19.16 -15.99 -2.99
C ALA A 570 -19.81 -14.99 -3.95
N GLN A 571 -19.10 -14.61 -5.03
CA GLN A 571 -19.68 -13.79 -6.09
C GLN A 571 -20.80 -14.51 -6.85
N ALA A 572 -20.62 -15.78 -7.13
CA ALA A 572 -21.65 -16.60 -7.77
C ALA A 572 -22.88 -16.85 -6.87
N ALA A 573 -22.66 -16.89 -5.55
CA ALA A 573 -23.73 -17.08 -4.56
C ALA A 573 -24.46 -15.79 -4.17
N GLN A 574 -23.97 -14.61 -4.58
CA GLN A 574 -24.75 -13.39 -4.47
C GLN A 574 -26.01 -13.56 -5.33
N ALA A 575 -27.14 -13.80 -4.66
CA ALA A 575 -28.40 -14.02 -5.33
C ALA A 575 -28.68 -12.85 -6.27
N PHE A 576 -29.02 -13.18 -7.52
CA PHE A 576 -29.51 -12.21 -8.48
C PHE A 576 -30.79 -11.57 -7.90
N GLU A 577 -30.70 -10.31 -7.50
CA GLU A 577 -31.85 -9.51 -7.15
C GLU A 577 -32.43 -8.92 -8.45
N PRO A 578 -33.60 -9.39 -8.92
CA PRO A 578 -34.19 -8.83 -10.11
C PRO A 578 -34.50 -7.35 -9.89
N LYS A 579 -34.24 -6.53 -10.89
CA LYS A 579 -34.64 -5.12 -10.86
C LYS A 579 -36.11 -4.98 -10.54
N PRO A 580 -36.53 -3.97 -9.76
CA PRO A 580 -37.95 -3.74 -9.48
C PRO A 580 -38.76 -3.72 -10.78
N ILE A 581 -39.93 -4.36 -10.76
CA ILE A 581 -40.86 -4.31 -11.88
C ILE A 581 -41.23 -2.84 -12.14
N LYS A 582 -41.18 -2.44 -13.41
CA LYS A 582 -41.60 -1.11 -13.85
C LYS A 582 -43.09 -0.88 -13.53
N PRO A 583 -43.51 0.38 -13.45
CA PRO A 583 -44.95 0.68 -13.26
C PRO A 583 -45.82 -0.08 -14.23
N VAL A 584 -46.99 -0.49 -13.77
CA VAL A 584 -48.01 -1.17 -14.60
C VAL A 584 -48.39 -0.25 -15.76
N ILE A 585 -48.47 -0.82 -16.95
CA ILE A 585 -48.95 -0.16 -18.17
C ILE A 585 -50.21 -0.85 -18.66
N ASP A 586 -51.04 -0.12 -19.38
CA ASP A 586 -52.22 -0.71 -20.04
C ASP A 586 -51.80 -1.57 -21.24
N PHE A 587 -52.60 -2.58 -21.56
CA PHE A 587 -52.31 -3.47 -22.71
C PHE A 587 -52.17 -2.67 -24.00
N SER A 588 -52.97 -1.61 -24.20
CA SER A 588 -52.85 -0.70 -25.32
C SER A 588 -51.50 0.02 -25.45
N ASP A 589 -50.72 0.08 -24.38
CA ASP A 589 -49.32 0.61 -24.46
C ASP A 589 -48.37 -0.47 -24.95
N PHE A 590 -48.59 -1.71 -24.57
CA PHE A 590 -47.83 -2.85 -25.10
C PHE A 590 -48.07 -3.08 -26.58
N GLU A 591 -49.34 -3.00 -27.03
CA GLU A 591 -49.72 -3.14 -28.46
C GLU A 591 -49.02 -2.14 -29.39
N LYS A 592 -48.51 -1.04 -28.86
CA LYS A 592 -47.73 -0.05 -29.65
C LYS A 592 -46.32 -0.56 -29.97
N ILE A 593 -45.84 -1.63 -29.36
CA ILE A 593 -44.50 -2.16 -29.54
C ILE A 593 -44.57 -3.34 -30.52
N ASP A 594 -43.95 -3.20 -31.68
CA ASP A 594 -43.85 -4.27 -32.67
C ASP A 594 -42.56 -5.08 -32.45
N ILE A 595 -42.68 -6.25 -31.85
CA ILE A 595 -41.58 -7.18 -31.62
C ILE A 595 -41.63 -8.27 -32.69
N ARG A 596 -40.53 -8.52 -33.39
CA ARG A 596 -40.43 -9.51 -34.46
C ARG A 596 -39.22 -10.43 -34.32
N VAL A 597 -39.32 -11.59 -35.01
CA VAL A 597 -38.17 -12.47 -35.21
C VAL A 597 -37.40 -11.99 -36.43
N GLY A 598 -36.08 -11.85 -36.26
CA GLY A 598 -35.17 -11.49 -37.37
C GLY A 598 -34.04 -12.51 -37.49
N HIS A 599 -33.65 -12.85 -38.72
CA HIS A 599 -32.51 -13.73 -38.98
C HIS A 599 -31.25 -12.92 -39.23
N ILE A 600 -30.17 -13.19 -38.50
CA ILE A 600 -28.89 -12.48 -38.65
C ILE A 600 -28.14 -13.02 -39.87
N LYS A 601 -28.15 -12.27 -40.96
CA LYS A 601 -27.38 -12.57 -42.18
C LYS A 601 -25.91 -12.26 -42.04
N ASP A 602 -25.59 -11.11 -41.36
CA ASP A 602 -24.22 -10.68 -41.17
C ASP A 602 -24.09 -9.93 -39.82
N CYS A 603 -22.90 -10.01 -39.23
CA CYS A 603 -22.55 -9.31 -37.99
C CYS A 603 -21.08 -8.87 -38.03
N GLN A 604 -20.80 -7.61 -37.73
CA GLN A 604 -19.45 -7.10 -37.73
C GLN A 604 -19.18 -6.09 -36.58
N LYS A 605 -17.92 -5.96 -36.18
CA LYS A 605 -17.51 -4.96 -35.18
C LYS A 605 -17.59 -3.56 -35.77
N VAL A 606 -18.15 -2.60 -35.03
CA VAL A 606 -18.21 -1.20 -35.46
C VAL A 606 -16.83 -0.56 -35.28
N LYS A 607 -16.26 0.03 -36.33
CA LYS A 607 -14.99 0.75 -36.28
C LYS A 607 -15.01 1.83 -35.20
N LYS A 608 -13.96 1.91 -34.37
CA LYS A 608 -13.82 2.86 -33.25
C LYS A 608 -14.81 2.62 -32.06
N SER A 609 -15.45 1.46 -31.97
CA SER A 609 -16.28 1.10 -30.81
C SER A 609 -15.92 -0.27 -30.27
N ASN A 610 -15.60 -0.34 -28.98
CA ASN A 610 -15.38 -1.63 -28.27
C ASN A 610 -16.67 -2.21 -27.69
N LYS A 611 -17.83 -1.54 -27.92
CA LYS A 611 -19.11 -1.93 -27.31
C LYS A 611 -20.14 -2.36 -28.35
N LEU A 612 -20.03 -1.92 -29.60
CA LEU A 612 -21.09 -2.08 -30.61
C LEU A 612 -20.73 -3.12 -31.64
N LEU A 613 -21.74 -3.99 -31.92
CA LEU A 613 -21.81 -4.81 -33.10
C LEU A 613 -22.88 -4.26 -34.05
N GLN A 614 -22.59 -4.29 -35.37
CA GLN A 614 -23.54 -3.96 -36.45
C GLN A 614 -24.08 -5.26 -37.02
N PHE A 615 -25.40 -5.34 -37.10
CA PHE A 615 -26.13 -6.47 -37.60
C PHE A 615 -26.83 -6.15 -38.92
N THR A 616 -26.79 -7.08 -39.84
CA THR A 616 -27.67 -7.13 -41.02
C THR A 616 -28.70 -8.22 -40.77
N ILE A 617 -29.95 -7.82 -40.60
CA ILE A 617 -31.05 -8.70 -40.19
C ILE A 617 -32.07 -8.79 -41.31
N ASP A 618 -32.39 -10.03 -41.70
CA ASP A 618 -33.58 -10.34 -42.50
C ASP A 618 -34.81 -10.32 -41.59
N ASP A 619 -35.72 -9.39 -41.85
CA ASP A 619 -36.98 -9.25 -41.09
C ASP A 619 -38.20 -9.72 -41.86
N GLY A 620 -37.99 -10.46 -42.96
CA GLY A 620 -39.08 -11.01 -43.82
C GLY A 620 -39.75 -9.99 -44.74
N THR A 621 -39.32 -8.72 -44.74
CA THR A 621 -39.92 -7.67 -45.61
C THR A 621 -39.27 -7.60 -47.00
N GLY A 622 -38.24 -8.39 -47.25
CA GLY A 622 -37.47 -8.38 -48.51
C GLY A 622 -36.38 -7.31 -48.57
N THR A 623 -36.25 -6.51 -47.53
CA THR A 623 -35.17 -5.52 -47.38
C THR A 623 -34.45 -5.74 -46.07
N ASP A 624 -33.14 -5.97 -46.10
CA ASP A 624 -32.35 -6.21 -44.88
C ASP A 624 -32.30 -4.97 -44.01
N ARG A 625 -32.41 -5.14 -42.70
CA ARG A 625 -32.41 -4.11 -41.68
C ARG A 625 -31.06 -4.00 -41.02
N THR A 626 -30.55 -2.80 -40.83
CA THR A 626 -29.34 -2.57 -40.06
C THR A 626 -29.68 -2.24 -38.62
N ILE A 627 -29.15 -3.01 -37.66
CA ILE A 627 -29.31 -2.74 -36.23
C ILE A 627 -27.92 -2.70 -35.54
N LEU A 628 -27.71 -1.73 -34.67
CA LEU A 628 -26.52 -1.66 -33.78
C LEU A 628 -26.95 -2.09 -32.38
N SER A 629 -26.12 -2.97 -31.77
CA SER A 629 -26.35 -3.43 -30.39
C SER A 629 -25.09 -3.41 -29.57
N GLY A 630 -25.21 -3.06 -28.28
CA GLY A 630 -24.12 -2.91 -27.32
C GLY A 630 -23.52 -4.20 -26.79
N ILE A 631 -23.55 -5.30 -27.51
CA ILE A 631 -23.22 -6.66 -27.04
C ILE A 631 -21.83 -7.16 -27.46
N ALA A 632 -20.98 -6.29 -27.99
CA ALA A 632 -19.62 -6.67 -28.44
C ALA A 632 -18.70 -7.20 -27.34
N LYS A 633 -19.03 -6.98 -26.05
CA LYS A 633 -18.28 -7.57 -24.94
C LYS A 633 -18.70 -9.01 -24.62
N SER A 634 -19.93 -9.39 -25.00
CA SER A 634 -20.52 -10.71 -24.69
C SER A 634 -20.42 -11.67 -25.86
N TYR A 635 -20.26 -11.18 -27.10
CA TYR A 635 -20.27 -12.01 -28.31
C TYR A 635 -19.22 -11.56 -29.33
N GLU A 636 -18.59 -12.53 -29.95
CA GLU A 636 -17.88 -12.34 -31.22
C GLU A 636 -18.86 -12.47 -32.39
N PRO A 637 -18.70 -11.69 -33.46
CA PRO A 637 -19.61 -11.66 -34.61
C PRO A 637 -19.96 -13.05 -35.18
N ALA A 638 -18.96 -13.92 -35.31
CA ALA A 638 -19.14 -15.28 -35.85
C ALA A 638 -20.08 -16.17 -35.03
N GLN A 639 -20.28 -15.85 -33.74
CA GLN A 639 -21.19 -16.63 -32.87
C GLN A 639 -22.68 -16.31 -33.10
N LEU A 640 -22.97 -15.20 -33.80
CA LEU A 640 -24.33 -14.66 -33.97
C LEU A 640 -24.86 -14.83 -35.39
N ILE A 641 -23.98 -14.88 -36.38
CA ILE A 641 -24.38 -15.05 -37.79
C ILE A 641 -25.13 -16.38 -37.95
N GLY A 642 -26.25 -16.35 -38.65
CA GLY A 642 -27.13 -17.49 -38.92
C GLY A 642 -28.11 -17.84 -37.79
N LYS A 643 -28.15 -16.99 -36.72
CA LYS A 643 -29.13 -17.16 -35.62
C LYS A 643 -30.32 -16.25 -35.77
N ASP A 644 -31.45 -16.71 -35.20
CA ASP A 644 -32.66 -15.90 -35.08
C ASP A 644 -32.62 -15.11 -33.76
N VAL A 645 -33.09 -13.86 -33.80
CA VAL A 645 -33.14 -12.97 -32.63
C VAL A 645 -34.48 -12.23 -32.58
N LEU A 646 -34.91 -11.89 -31.38
CA LEU A 646 -36.06 -11.03 -31.18
C LEU A 646 -35.57 -9.55 -31.21
N PHE A 647 -36.31 -8.71 -31.92
CA PHE A 647 -36.01 -7.29 -31.99
C PHE A 647 -37.28 -6.43 -32.03
N VAL A 648 -37.17 -5.19 -31.53
CA VAL A 648 -38.24 -4.20 -31.65
C VAL A 648 -38.09 -3.52 -33.00
N ALA A 649 -39.13 -3.69 -33.83
CA ALA A 649 -39.10 -3.30 -35.24
C ALA A 649 -39.53 -1.85 -35.51
N ASN A 650 -40.38 -1.30 -34.67
CA ASN A 650 -41.02 0.01 -34.89
C ASN A 650 -40.42 1.15 -34.07
N LEU A 651 -39.15 1.01 -33.61
CA LEU A 651 -38.42 2.11 -33.01
C LEU A 651 -37.97 3.10 -34.09
N ALA A 652 -38.05 4.39 -33.77
CA ALA A 652 -37.52 5.44 -34.64
C ALA A 652 -36.02 5.20 -34.91
N PRO A 653 -35.58 5.28 -36.19
CA PRO A 653 -34.18 5.09 -36.53
C PRO A 653 -33.26 6.05 -35.76
N ARG A 654 -32.14 5.51 -35.21
CA ARG A 654 -31.18 6.25 -34.42
C ARG A 654 -29.78 6.16 -35.01
N LYS A 655 -29.14 7.31 -35.23
CA LYS A 655 -27.76 7.36 -35.72
C LYS A 655 -26.75 7.18 -34.58
N MET A 656 -25.93 6.13 -34.63
CA MET A 656 -24.86 5.83 -33.67
C MET A 656 -23.54 5.59 -34.43
N MET A 657 -22.47 6.26 -34.03
CA MET A 657 -21.16 6.18 -34.70
C MET A 657 -21.20 6.36 -36.21
N GLY A 658 -22.14 7.20 -36.71
CA GLY A 658 -22.32 7.47 -38.14
C GLY A 658 -23.19 6.47 -38.88
N ILE A 659 -23.62 5.38 -38.27
CA ILE A 659 -24.49 4.31 -38.83
C ILE A 659 -25.90 4.48 -38.27
N GLU A 660 -26.89 4.34 -39.10
CA GLU A 660 -28.29 4.39 -38.71
C GLU A 660 -28.78 2.99 -38.25
N SER A 661 -29.24 2.89 -36.99
CA SER A 661 -29.83 1.70 -36.41
C SER A 661 -31.35 1.78 -36.53
N GLN A 662 -31.95 0.74 -37.14
CA GLN A 662 -33.37 0.69 -37.50
C GLN A 662 -34.14 -0.33 -36.62
N GLY A 663 -33.89 -0.30 -35.33
CA GLY A 663 -34.53 -1.19 -34.35
C GLY A 663 -33.62 -1.49 -33.19
N MET A 664 -34.01 -2.39 -32.29
CA MET A 664 -33.27 -2.79 -31.11
C MET A 664 -33.37 -4.31 -30.90
N ILE A 665 -32.26 -5.02 -30.90
CA ILE A 665 -32.18 -6.43 -30.49
C ILE A 665 -32.49 -6.54 -29.01
N LEU A 666 -33.40 -7.46 -28.65
CA LEU A 666 -33.70 -7.77 -27.24
C LEU A 666 -32.64 -8.70 -26.68
N SER A 667 -32.15 -8.35 -25.50
CA SER A 667 -31.16 -9.14 -24.77
C SER A 667 -31.50 -9.20 -23.28
N ALA A 668 -31.41 -10.38 -22.72
CA ALA A 668 -31.45 -10.54 -21.27
C ALA A 668 -30.12 -10.08 -20.66
N VAL A 669 -30.19 -9.35 -19.57
CA VAL A 669 -29.02 -8.92 -18.80
C VAL A 669 -28.84 -9.84 -17.60
N ASN A 670 -27.72 -10.55 -17.54
CA ASN A 670 -27.41 -11.43 -16.44
C ASN A 670 -26.86 -10.62 -15.22
N TYR A 671 -26.74 -11.28 -14.07
CA TYR A 671 -26.22 -10.67 -12.82
C TYR A 671 -24.77 -10.13 -12.92
N ASP A 672 -23.96 -10.66 -13.84
CA ASP A 672 -22.59 -10.26 -14.13
C ASP A 672 -22.49 -9.22 -15.25
N ASP A 673 -23.59 -8.58 -15.60
CA ASP A 673 -23.75 -7.65 -16.73
C ASP A 673 -23.46 -8.27 -18.12
N THR A 674 -23.33 -9.60 -18.22
CA THR A 674 -23.30 -10.27 -19.52
C THR A 674 -24.64 -10.19 -20.18
N LEU A 675 -24.62 -9.93 -21.50
CA LEU A 675 -25.82 -9.80 -22.31
C LEU A 675 -26.06 -11.10 -23.09
N HIS A 676 -27.26 -11.64 -22.99
CA HIS A 676 -27.70 -12.83 -23.75
C HIS A 676 -28.78 -12.44 -24.72
N VAL A 677 -28.54 -12.62 -26.03
CA VAL A 677 -29.57 -12.36 -27.04
C VAL A 677 -30.76 -13.28 -26.84
N THR A 678 -31.97 -12.74 -26.99
CA THR A 678 -33.20 -13.53 -26.93
C THR A 678 -33.47 -14.17 -28.29
N THR A 679 -33.86 -15.43 -28.29
CA THR A 679 -34.14 -16.21 -29.50
C THR A 679 -35.37 -17.10 -29.27
N THR A 680 -35.91 -17.69 -30.33
CA THR A 680 -36.96 -18.70 -30.27
C THR A 680 -36.34 -20.09 -30.07
N GLN A 681 -37.02 -20.99 -29.34
CA GLN A 681 -36.56 -22.38 -29.15
C GLN A 681 -36.65 -23.21 -30.43
N GLU A 682 -37.65 -22.92 -31.24
CA GLU A 682 -37.89 -23.61 -32.53
C GLU A 682 -37.70 -22.61 -33.67
N PRO A 683 -37.33 -23.09 -34.88
CA PRO A 683 -37.17 -22.22 -36.04
C PRO A 683 -38.51 -21.54 -36.39
N VAL A 684 -38.46 -20.22 -36.50
CA VAL A 684 -39.62 -19.39 -36.88
C VAL A 684 -39.21 -18.53 -38.06
N LYS A 685 -40.14 -18.31 -39.00
CA LYS A 685 -39.84 -17.49 -40.19
C LYS A 685 -39.48 -16.06 -39.80
N PRO A 686 -38.44 -15.46 -40.42
CA PRO A 686 -38.14 -14.04 -40.25
C PRO A 686 -39.39 -13.18 -40.52
N GLY A 687 -39.59 -12.15 -39.71
CA GLY A 687 -40.74 -11.26 -39.77
C GLY A 687 -41.95 -11.71 -38.95
N SER A 688 -41.92 -12.90 -38.35
CA SER A 688 -42.99 -13.34 -37.45
C SER A 688 -43.12 -12.42 -36.25
N GLU A 689 -44.33 -12.04 -35.91
CA GLU A 689 -44.67 -11.19 -34.79
C GLU A 689 -44.58 -11.97 -33.46
N VAL A 690 -44.15 -11.30 -32.43
CA VAL A 690 -44.04 -11.83 -31.06
C VAL A 690 -44.95 -11.01 -30.17
N GLY A 691 -46.00 -11.64 -29.64
CA GLY A 691 -47.01 -11.01 -28.81
C GLY A 691 -47.38 -11.82 -27.58
#